data_889ebd859b9449b0681556e7de276342
#
_entry.id   889ebd859b9449b0681556e7de276342
#
_cell.length_a   1.000
_cell.length_b   1.000
_cell.length_c   1.000
_cell.angle_alpha   90.00
_cell.angle_beta   90.00
_cell.angle_gamma   90.00
#
_symmetry.space_group_name_H-M   'P 1'
#
loop_
_entity.id
_entity.type
_entity.pdbx_description
1 polymer ?
#
loop_
_entity_poly.entity_id
_entity_poly.type
_entity_poly.pdbx_seq_one_letter_code
_entity_poly.pdbx_strand_id
1 'polypeptide(L)'
;MNYKMTPAQVQSAIREKLSHIYGVSAENASDDEFYKASALVVRDLLVRGRNEFVHEAEKQETKQIYYLCMEFLLGRSLKNNLFNLGLEDSFRKALSEMGVKLDNLYEQEPDAGLGNGGLGRLAACFLDGLATQGYPAMGYSLRYEYGIFRQKLVEGWQTELPDFWLPGGEVWMQKVDESAIEVHFDGYIEEQWHDHYHSVRHKNYNPVMAIPYDLYVSGMDGKGISVLRIWRAEANEFDMKLFNSGNYMRAMEQKAMAETVTKVLYPEDNHYEGKSLRLAQQYFLVSASVQDIVRRHLYTHSSLDDLPKLAAIHLNDTHPVLAIPELMRIMLDECGYEWDAAWNIVTRTIAYTNHTVMSEALECWSADLFKSRLPRIYQIVEEINRRFWIEMRAKGVDEGKIWRMAPLNDGYVRMANLAVYATHSTNGVSALHSEILKDSVFHDFYTEWPNKFKNVTNGIAHRRWLNQSNPELASLITELTGDGFIHDAAQLEKLMKYKDDTSVQKKLAEIKLHNKQRLAEHVKRTQGQIVDPNSIFDVQVKRLHEYKRQHMNALHILSVYQWLLENPNADYTPHTFFFGAKAAPGYYFAKEILQFIVCLADTINNDPRVNQKLRVIFVENYCVSWAELLTPAAEISEQISLAGTEASGTSNMKFMINGAITLGTLDGANVEIHDAVGDDNIILFGMTTPEVNSLRASGYNPRNQYEHNDIIRKAIDALGQGFNGKTFQNLHQALLNVDQYMALADFASYSHAQQKAEQLYKDQTKWNSMSLVNTAKAGIFAADRAIRDYANTIWLAKPVETKAETKKK
;
A
#
# COMPACT_ATOMS: atom_id res chain seq x y z
N MET A 1 -12.85 -18.70 -20.14
CA MET A 1 -13.26 -19.45 -18.92
C MET A 1 -14.73 -19.20 -18.62
N ASN A 2 -15.46 -20.21 -18.14
CA ASN A 2 -16.86 -20.00 -17.76
C ASN A 2 -17.00 -20.22 -16.26
N TYR A 3 -17.18 -19.15 -15.52
CA TYR A 3 -17.38 -19.18 -14.05
C TYR A 3 -18.85 -19.18 -13.65
N LYS A 4 -19.78 -19.15 -14.62
CA LYS A 4 -21.22 -19.07 -14.33
C LYS A 4 -21.70 -20.27 -13.52
N MET A 5 -22.35 -19.98 -12.41
CA MET A 5 -23.04 -20.94 -11.55
C MET A 5 -24.50 -20.50 -11.39
N THR A 6 -25.42 -21.44 -11.49
CA THR A 6 -26.81 -21.18 -11.10
C THR A 6 -26.95 -21.14 -9.59
N PRO A 7 -27.97 -20.48 -9.01
CA PRO A 7 -28.21 -20.50 -7.57
C PRO A 7 -28.26 -21.92 -6.98
N ALA A 8 -28.85 -22.88 -7.66
CA ALA A 8 -28.92 -24.27 -7.22
C ALA A 8 -27.51 -24.93 -7.15
N GLN A 9 -26.63 -24.65 -8.12
CA GLN A 9 -25.26 -25.12 -8.10
C GLN A 9 -24.46 -24.51 -6.94
N VAL A 10 -24.66 -23.20 -6.66
CA VAL A 10 -24.03 -22.51 -5.53
C VAL A 10 -24.50 -23.15 -4.21
N GLN A 11 -25.81 -23.38 -4.03
CA GLN A 11 -26.35 -24.06 -2.83
C GLN A 11 -25.73 -25.43 -2.63
N SER A 12 -25.68 -26.25 -3.70
CA SER A 12 -25.12 -27.61 -3.62
C SER A 12 -23.64 -27.57 -3.20
N ALA A 13 -22.86 -26.66 -3.79
CA ALA A 13 -21.43 -26.52 -3.49
C ALA A 13 -21.20 -26.02 -2.04
N ILE A 14 -21.99 -25.05 -1.57
CA ILE A 14 -21.90 -24.57 -0.18
C ILE A 14 -22.28 -25.69 0.80
N ARG A 15 -23.37 -26.42 0.58
CA ARG A 15 -23.78 -27.54 1.43
C ARG A 15 -22.71 -28.66 1.49
N GLU A 16 -22.08 -28.95 0.36
CA GLU A 16 -20.94 -29.89 0.30
C GLU A 16 -19.79 -29.43 1.18
N LYS A 17 -19.36 -28.15 1.07
CA LYS A 17 -18.28 -27.60 1.91
C LYS A 17 -18.64 -27.59 3.40
N LEU A 18 -19.85 -27.20 3.75
CA LEU A 18 -20.35 -27.22 5.14
C LEU A 18 -20.29 -28.64 5.72
N SER A 19 -20.81 -29.63 4.98
CA SER A 19 -20.85 -31.03 5.42
C SER A 19 -19.45 -31.67 5.49
N HIS A 20 -18.63 -31.53 4.44
CA HIS A 20 -17.39 -32.29 4.33
C HIS A 20 -16.23 -31.64 5.09
N ILE A 21 -16.21 -30.32 5.21
CA ILE A 21 -15.06 -29.61 5.85
C ILE A 21 -15.39 -29.24 7.30
N TYR A 22 -16.61 -28.76 7.54
CA TYR A 22 -17.01 -28.28 8.88
C TYR A 22 -17.87 -29.29 9.66
N GLY A 23 -18.40 -30.35 9.02
CA GLY A 23 -19.21 -31.37 9.67
C GLY A 23 -20.57 -30.87 10.14
N VAL A 24 -21.09 -29.79 9.53
CA VAL A 24 -22.37 -29.17 9.89
C VAL A 24 -23.36 -29.21 8.73
N SER A 25 -24.67 -29.30 9.05
CA SER A 25 -25.70 -29.08 8.03
C SER A 25 -25.96 -27.58 7.84
N ALA A 26 -26.51 -27.22 6.70
CA ALA A 26 -26.82 -25.80 6.40
C ALA A 26 -27.80 -25.18 7.38
N GLU A 27 -28.70 -25.98 7.96
CA GLU A 27 -29.71 -25.53 8.93
C GLU A 27 -29.08 -25.18 10.31
N ASN A 28 -27.90 -25.72 10.61
CA ASN A 28 -27.19 -25.52 11.88
C ASN A 28 -25.92 -24.68 11.75
N ALA A 29 -25.54 -24.29 10.53
CA ALA A 29 -24.30 -23.54 10.28
C ALA A 29 -24.45 -22.05 10.69
N SER A 30 -23.39 -21.52 11.26
CA SER A 30 -23.23 -20.09 11.57
C SER A 30 -22.91 -19.24 10.33
N ASP A 31 -23.07 -17.92 10.42
CA ASP A 31 -22.66 -16.99 9.36
C ASP A 31 -21.15 -17.12 9.04
N ASP A 32 -20.29 -17.37 10.03
CA ASP A 32 -18.86 -17.60 9.83
C ASP A 32 -18.58 -18.88 9.01
N GLU A 33 -19.28 -19.99 9.30
CA GLU A 33 -19.14 -21.22 8.53
C GLU A 33 -19.69 -21.06 7.12
N PHE A 34 -20.82 -20.35 6.92
CA PHE A 34 -21.32 -20.01 5.60
C PHE A 34 -20.32 -19.13 4.82
N TYR A 35 -19.70 -18.14 5.48
CA TYR A 35 -18.64 -17.33 4.86
C TYR A 35 -17.50 -18.22 4.38
N LYS A 36 -16.95 -19.04 5.27
CA LYS A 36 -15.83 -19.93 4.95
C LYS A 36 -16.16 -20.93 3.84
N ALA A 37 -17.35 -21.53 3.88
CA ALA A 37 -17.80 -22.43 2.83
C ALA A 37 -17.95 -21.70 1.47
N SER A 38 -18.51 -20.50 1.46
CA SER A 38 -18.63 -19.66 0.26
C SER A 38 -17.27 -19.27 -0.30
N ALA A 39 -16.33 -18.86 0.55
CA ALA A 39 -14.95 -18.54 0.17
C ALA A 39 -14.24 -19.76 -0.47
N LEU A 40 -14.41 -20.95 0.09
CA LEU A 40 -13.83 -22.18 -0.46
C LEU A 40 -14.41 -22.53 -1.83
N VAL A 41 -15.73 -22.35 -2.06
CA VAL A 41 -16.36 -22.54 -3.37
C VAL A 41 -15.73 -21.58 -4.41
N VAL A 42 -15.59 -20.30 -4.06
CA VAL A 42 -14.97 -19.31 -4.94
C VAL A 42 -13.50 -19.63 -5.19
N ARG A 43 -12.73 -20.01 -4.16
CA ARG A 43 -11.33 -20.41 -4.29
C ARG A 43 -11.14 -21.57 -5.27
N ASP A 44 -12.00 -22.59 -5.21
CA ASP A 44 -11.91 -23.74 -6.13
C ASP A 44 -12.12 -23.31 -7.60
N LEU A 45 -13.00 -22.33 -7.85
CA LEU A 45 -13.16 -21.72 -9.17
C LEU A 45 -11.91 -20.97 -9.61
N LEU A 46 -11.29 -20.21 -8.70
CA LEU A 46 -10.08 -19.44 -8.97
C LEU A 46 -8.88 -20.34 -9.29
N VAL A 47 -8.69 -21.42 -8.53
CA VAL A 47 -7.63 -22.42 -8.78
C VAL A 47 -7.76 -23.01 -10.18
N ARG A 48 -8.97 -23.46 -10.55
CA ARG A 48 -9.23 -24.00 -11.88
C ARG A 48 -8.94 -22.98 -12.99
N GLY A 49 -9.48 -21.77 -12.82
CA GLY A 49 -9.26 -20.69 -13.78
C GLY A 49 -7.79 -20.30 -13.91
N ARG A 50 -7.05 -20.32 -12.80
CA ARG A 50 -5.60 -20.07 -12.82
C ARG A 50 -4.86 -21.11 -13.66
N ASN A 51 -5.17 -22.40 -13.49
CA ASN A 51 -4.52 -23.46 -14.26
C ASN A 51 -4.76 -23.32 -15.77
N GLU A 52 -6.00 -23.01 -16.17
CA GLU A 52 -6.33 -22.74 -17.57
C GLU A 52 -5.58 -21.50 -18.10
N PHE A 53 -5.50 -20.44 -17.33
CA PHE A 53 -4.83 -19.20 -17.70
C PHE A 53 -3.31 -19.37 -17.86
N VAL A 54 -2.66 -20.07 -16.93
CA VAL A 54 -1.22 -20.38 -17.01
C VAL A 54 -0.91 -21.22 -18.24
N HIS A 55 -1.68 -22.27 -18.48
CA HIS A 55 -1.47 -23.12 -19.65
C HIS A 55 -1.56 -22.33 -20.97
N GLU A 56 -2.50 -21.39 -21.08
CA GLU A 56 -2.60 -20.53 -22.27
C GLU A 56 -1.45 -19.53 -22.35
N ALA A 57 -1.00 -18.98 -21.23
CA ALA A 57 0.16 -18.07 -21.15
C ALA A 57 1.46 -18.76 -21.58
N GLU A 58 1.70 -19.98 -21.11
CA GLU A 58 2.85 -20.82 -21.49
C GLU A 58 2.84 -21.16 -22.98
N LYS A 59 1.68 -21.54 -23.50
CA LYS A 59 1.52 -21.84 -24.93
C LYS A 59 1.82 -20.65 -25.83
N GLN A 60 1.55 -19.44 -25.37
CA GLN A 60 1.81 -18.20 -26.09
C GLN A 60 3.21 -17.62 -25.80
N GLU A 61 4.02 -18.27 -24.97
CA GLU A 61 5.31 -17.77 -24.48
C GLU A 61 5.20 -16.32 -23.94
N THR A 62 4.11 -16.04 -23.22
CA THR A 62 3.84 -14.69 -22.72
C THR A 62 4.77 -14.38 -21.55
N LYS A 63 5.40 -13.19 -21.59
CA LYS A 63 6.31 -12.75 -20.53
C LYS A 63 5.65 -12.72 -19.17
N GLN A 64 6.21 -13.46 -18.20
CA GLN A 64 5.72 -13.57 -16.84
C GLN A 64 6.16 -12.35 -16.02
N ILE A 65 5.24 -11.74 -15.27
CA ILE A 65 5.53 -10.62 -14.40
C ILE A 65 5.61 -11.14 -12.96
N TYR A 66 6.73 -10.87 -12.30
CA TYR A 66 6.97 -11.16 -10.89
C TYR A 66 7.09 -9.85 -10.11
N TYR A 67 6.16 -9.60 -9.20
CA TYR A 67 6.07 -8.37 -8.43
C TYR A 67 6.42 -8.61 -6.97
N LEU A 68 7.61 -8.18 -6.53
CA LEU A 68 8.13 -8.38 -5.18
C LEU A 68 7.81 -7.18 -4.30
N CYS A 69 7.11 -7.40 -3.20
CA CYS A 69 6.76 -6.36 -2.24
C CYS A 69 6.68 -6.91 -0.82
N MET A 70 7.13 -6.15 0.16
CA MET A 70 7.03 -6.53 1.57
C MET A 70 5.59 -6.61 2.08
N GLU A 71 4.66 -5.97 1.41
CA GLU A 71 3.27 -5.90 1.83
C GLU A 71 2.28 -5.92 0.65
N PHE A 72 1.14 -6.59 0.86
CA PHE A 72 -0.02 -6.55 -0.04
C PHE A 72 -1.28 -6.32 0.78
N LEU A 73 -1.77 -5.09 0.78
CA LEU A 73 -2.95 -4.71 1.55
C LEU A 73 -4.23 -5.07 0.78
N LEU A 74 -4.57 -6.36 0.78
CA LEU A 74 -5.67 -6.92 -0.03
C LEU A 74 -7.04 -6.43 0.44
N GLY A 75 -7.25 -6.27 1.74
CA GLY A 75 -8.58 -6.14 2.31
C GLY A 75 -9.36 -7.45 2.24
N ARG A 76 -10.68 -7.37 2.15
CA ARG A 76 -11.59 -8.52 2.03
C ARG A 76 -11.63 -9.02 0.58
N SER A 77 -11.68 -10.33 0.38
CA SER A 77 -11.56 -11.01 -0.91
C SER A 77 -12.89 -11.51 -1.49
N LEU A 78 -13.85 -11.93 -0.65
CA LEU A 78 -15.09 -12.55 -1.10
C LEU A 78 -15.88 -11.64 -2.04
N LYS A 79 -16.15 -10.41 -1.61
CA LYS A 79 -16.89 -9.42 -2.40
C LYS A 79 -16.22 -9.12 -3.72
N ASN A 80 -14.88 -8.91 -3.69
CA ASN A 80 -14.10 -8.59 -4.88
C ASN A 80 -14.13 -9.73 -5.91
N ASN A 81 -13.94 -10.97 -5.47
CA ASN A 81 -13.94 -12.11 -6.39
C ASN A 81 -15.35 -12.41 -6.93
N LEU A 82 -16.41 -12.31 -6.11
CA LEU A 82 -17.78 -12.47 -6.58
C LEU A 82 -18.14 -11.42 -7.63
N PHE A 83 -17.75 -10.16 -7.42
CA PHE A 83 -17.94 -9.07 -8.37
C PHE A 83 -17.21 -9.35 -9.68
N ASN A 84 -15.92 -9.60 -9.62
CA ASN A 84 -15.07 -9.82 -10.79
C ASN A 84 -15.46 -11.04 -11.62
N LEU A 85 -16.01 -12.07 -10.98
CA LEU A 85 -16.47 -13.29 -11.66
C LEU A 85 -17.93 -13.23 -12.09
N GLY A 86 -18.66 -12.15 -11.77
CA GLY A 86 -20.08 -11.99 -12.07
C GLY A 86 -20.97 -13.02 -11.35
N LEU A 87 -20.61 -13.39 -10.11
CA LEU A 87 -21.27 -14.42 -9.31
C LEU A 87 -22.14 -13.86 -8.17
N GLU A 88 -22.10 -12.53 -7.93
CA GLU A 88 -22.76 -11.94 -6.76
C GLU A 88 -24.25 -12.24 -6.71
N ASP A 89 -24.98 -12.07 -7.81
CA ASP A 89 -26.42 -12.31 -7.86
C ASP A 89 -26.78 -13.78 -7.61
N SER A 90 -25.98 -14.72 -8.15
CA SER A 90 -26.20 -16.16 -7.95
C SER A 90 -25.98 -16.55 -6.49
N PHE A 91 -24.93 -16.03 -5.85
CA PHE A 91 -24.65 -16.25 -4.42
C PHE A 91 -25.71 -15.58 -3.54
N ARG A 92 -26.07 -14.34 -3.82
CA ARG A 92 -27.09 -13.60 -3.08
C ARG A 92 -28.42 -14.36 -3.07
N LYS A 93 -28.85 -14.83 -4.24
CA LYS A 93 -30.07 -15.63 -4.36
C LYS A 93 -29.97 -16.99 -3.66
N ALA A 94 -28.89 -17.72 -3.87
CA ALA A 94 -28.64 -19.03 -3.27
C ALA A 94 -28.66 -18.95 -1.74
N LEU A 95 -27.92 -18.01 -1.16
CA LEU A 95 -27.86 -17.81 0.29
C LEU A 95 -29.18 -17.32 0.88
N SER A 96 -29.89 -16.42 0.19
CA SER A 96 -31.21 -15.96 0.63
C SER A 96 -32.22 -17.11 0.72
N GLU A 97 -32.20 -18.04 -0.23
CA GLU A 97 -33.03 -19.28 -0.20
C GLU A 97 -32.59 -20.24 0.91
N MET A 98 -31.37 -20.11 1.43
CA MET A 98 -30.88 -20.85 2.61
C MET A 98 -31.05 -20.07 3.93
N GLY A 99 -31.72 -18.92 3.91
CA GLY A 99 -31.99 -18.08 5.07
C GLY A 99 -30.83 -17.17 5.51
N VAL A 100 -29.81 -17.00 4.68
CA VAL A 100 -28.60 -16.23 4.98
C VAL A 100 -28.49 -15.01 4.07
N LYS A 101 -28.04 -13.87 4.61
CA LYS A 101 -27.78 -12.64 3.85
C LYS A 101 -26.30 -12.58 3.45
N LEU A 102 -26.03 -12.46 2.16
CA LEU A 102 -24.65 -12.34 1.64
C LEU A 102 -23.90 -11.16 2.30
N ASP A 103 -24.58 -10.05 2.55
CA ASP A 103 -23.97 -8.86 3.16
C ASP A 103 -23.48 -9.14 4.59
N ASN A 104 -24.15 -10.05 5.34
CA ASN A 104 -23.65 -10.49 6.65
C ASN A 104 -22.36 -11.30 6.50
N LEU A 105 -22.22 -12.09 5.45
CA LEU A 105 -21.01 -12.89 5.21
C LEU A 105 -19.81 -12.01 4.88
N TYR A 106 -20.02 -10.91 4.17
CA TYR A 106 -18.93 -9.93 3.94
C TYR A 106 -18.38 -9.35 5.24
N GLU A 107 -19.21 -9.22 6.29
CA GLU A 107 -18.78 -8.72 7.61
C GLU A 107 -18.05 -9.79 8.45
N GLN A 108 -18.17 -11.09 8.12
CA GLN A 108 -17.41 -12.16 8.78
C GLN A 108 -15.96 -12.20 8.29
N GLU A 109 -15.67 -11.71 7.08
CA GLU A 109 -14.32 -11.73 6.54
C GLU A 109 -13.41 -10.68 7.20
N PRO A 110 -12.29 -11.10 7.84
CA PRO A 110 -11.31 -10.14 8.34
C PRO A 110 -10.55 -9.49 7.19
N ASP A 111 -10.11 -8.25 7.39
CA ASP A 111 -9.07 -7.68 6.51
C ASP A 111 -7.79 -8.50 6.62
N ALA A 112 -7.20 -8.90 5.50
CA ALA A 112 -5.97 -9.69 5.50
C ALA A 112 -4.81 -8.88 6.11
N GLY A 113 -4.14 -9.45 7.13
CA GLY A 113 -3.02 -8.85 7.85
C GLY A 113 -1.70 -8.88 7.06
N LEU A 114 -1.74 -8.60 5.76
CA LEU A 114 -0.60 -8.70 4.83
C LEU A 114 -0.04 -7.35 4.39
N GLY A 115 -0.54 -6.25 4.95
CA GLY A 115 -0.09 -4.92 4.55
C GLY A 115 -0.46 -3.83 5.58
N ASN A 116 0.03 -2.63 5.33
CA ASN A 116 -0.16 -1.49 6.24
C ASN A 116 -0.72 -0.25 5.54
N GLY A 117 -0.16 0.15 4.39
CA GLY A 117 -0.41 1.47 3.83
C GLY A 117 -0.50 1.52 2.31
N GLY A 118 -0.15 2.69 1.75
CA GLY A 118 -0.25 2.97 0.33
C GLY A 118 0.56 2.04 -0.56
N LEU A 119 1.77 1.67 -0.13
CA LEU A 119 2.64 0.75 -0.84
C LEU A 119 1.96 -0.61 -1.07
N GLY A 120 1.45 -1.24 0.01
CA GLY A 120 0.79 -2.53 -0.05
C GLY A 120 -0.56 -2.47 -0.75
N ARG A 121 -1.32 -1.37 -0.61
CA ARG A 121 -2.57 -1.24 -1.35
C ARG A 121 -2.33 -1.06 -2.86
N LEU A 122 -1.28 -0.34 -3.26
CA LEU A 122 -0.88 -0.23 -4.65
C LEU A 122 -0.57 -1.62 -5.25
N ALA A 123 0.25 -2.41 -4.55
CA ALA A 123 0.58 -3.78 -4.95
C ALA A 123 -0.67 -4.65 -5.11
N ALA A 124 -1.63 -4.56 -4.20
CA ALA A 124 -2.91 -5.25 -4.30
C ALA A 124 -3.77 -4.78 -5.50
N CYS A 125 -3.82 -3.47 -5.76
CA CYS A 125 -4.49 -2.93 -6.94
C CYS A 125 -3.84 -3.39 -8.26
N PHE A 126 -2.52 -3.57 -8.26
CA PHE A 126 -1.80 -4.04 -9.44
C PHE A 126 -2.07 -5.51 -9.74
N LEU A 127 -2.22 -6.38 -8.72
CA LEU A 127 -2.61 -7.77 -8.96
C LEU A 127 -4.01 -7.87 -9.62
N ASP A 128 -4.97 -7.05 -9.18
CA ASP A 128 -6.29 -6.94 -9.81
C ASP A 128 -6.19 -6.44 -11.26
N GLY A 129 -5.44 -5.36 -11.48
CA GLY A 129 -5.26 -4.78 -12.80
C GLY A 129 -4.52 -5.69 -13.79
N LEU A 130 -3.50 -6.41 -13.33
CA LEU A 130 -2.77 -7.40 -14.14
C LEU A 130 -3.68 -8.55 -14.55
N ALA A 131 -4.46 -9.10 -13.62
CA ALA A 131 -5.42 -10.15 -13.91
C ALA A 131 -6.52 -9.67 -14.86
N THR A 132 -7.07 -8.47 -14.65
CA THR A 132 -8.12 -7.87 -15.49
C THR A 132 -7.66 -7.68 -16.93
N GLN A 133 -6.41 -7.28 -17.12
CA GLN A 133 -5.88 -7.05 -18.46
C GLN A 133 -5.26 -8.31 -19.10
N GLY A 134 -5.21 -9.42 -18.36
CA GLY A 134 -4.73 -10.71 -18.88
C GLY A 134 -3.20 -10.82 -18.94
N TYR A 135 -2.48 -10.09 -18.08
CA TYR A 135 -1.04 -10.31 -17.92
C TYR A 135 -0.79 -11.46 -16.94
N PRO A 136 0.04 -12.46 -17.28
CA PRO A 136 0.40 -13.49 -16.34
C PRO A 136 1.30 -12.90 -15.26
N ALA A 137 0.79 -12.91 -14.02
CA ALA A 137 1.45 -12.24 -12.91
C ALA A 137 1.47 -13.08 -11.64
N MET A 138 2.55 -12.90 -10.87
CA MET A 138 2.72 -13.46 -9.55
C MET A 138 3.35 -12.41 -8.62
N GLY A 139 2.63 -12.09 -7.55
CA GLY A 139 3.15 -11.29 -6.45
C GLY A 139 3.86 -12.19 -5.44
N TYR A 140 4.89 -11.65 -4.79
CA TYR A 140 5.60 -12.31 -3.70
C TYR A 140 5.65 -11.44 -2.47
N SER A 141 5.34 -12.02 -1.30
CA SER A 141 5.40 -11.36 0.01
C SER A 141 5.61 -12.38 1.13
N LEU A 142 5.48 -11.93 2.37
CA LEU A 142 5.55 -12.77 3.57
C LEU A 142 4.16 -13.02 4.16
N ARG A 143 3.96 -14.22 4.72
CA ARG A 143 2.74 -14.58 5.45
C ARG A 143 2.87 -14.16 6.91
N TYR A 144 2.56 -12.89 7.19
CA TYR A 144 2.62 -12.37 8.57
C TYR A 144 1.54 -13.02 9.44
N GLU A 145 1.95 -13.57 10.59
CA GLU A 145 1.03 -14.22 11.51
C GLU A 145 0.13 -13.22 12.23
N TYR A 146 0.68 -12.06 12.60
CA TYR A 146 0.01 -11.02 13.39
C TYR A 146 -0.13 -9.69 12.65
N GLY A 147 0.00 -9.69 11.31
CA GLY A 147 -0.05 -8.46 10.52
C GLY A 147 1.02 -7.46 10.93
N ILE A 148 0.68 -6.18 10.84
CA ILE A 148 1.51 -5.11 11.44
C ILE A 148 1.22 -4.99 12.93
N PHE A 149 -0.01 -4.79 13.31
CA PHE A 149 -0.64 -4.85 14.63
C PHE A 149 -2.12 -4.45 14.52
N ARG A 150 -2.91 -4.87 15.49
CA ARG A 150 -4.23 -4.31 15.76
C ARG A 150 -4.06 -3.10 16.68
N GLN A 151 -4.51 -1.93 16.23
CA GLN A 151 -4.46 -0.72 17.05
C GLN A 151 -5.57 -0.73 18.09
N LYS A 152 -5.20 -0.44 19.36
CA LYS A 152 -6.11 -0.12 20.45
C LYS A 152 -5.71 1.21 21.06
N LEU A 153 -6.69 2.05 21.37
CA LEU A 153 -6.46 3.30 22.08
C LEU A 153 -6.76 3.07 23.58
N VAL A 154 -5.74 3.23 24.41
CA VAL A 154 -5.87 3.16 25.86
C VAL A 154 -5.52 4.53 26.43
N GLU A 155 -6.49 5.19 27.05
CA GLU A 155 -6.33 6.59 27.53
C GLU A 155 -5.83 7.55 26.43
N GLY A 156 -6.26 7.33 25.18
CA GLY A 156 -5.86 8.11 24.02
C GLY A 156 -4.48 7.76 23.44
N TRP A 157 -3.73 6.85 24.09
CA TRP A 157 -2.43 6.39 23.60
C TRP A 157 -2.56 5.13 22.75
N GLN A 158 -1.83 5.07 21.63
CA GLN A 158 -1.81 3.89 20.78
C GLN A 158 -1.10 2.73 21.47
N THR A 159 -1.81 1.61 21.57
CA THR A 159 -1.29 0.31 22.01
C THR A 159 -1.37 -0.66 20.85
N GLU A 160 -0.32 -1.43 20.62
CA GLU A 160 -0.21 -2.42 19.57
C GLU A 160 -0.57 -3.81 20.11
N LEU A 161 -1.57 -4.44 19.51
CA LEU A 161 -2.01 -5.79 19.82
C LEU A 161 -1.77 -6.71 18.61
N PRO A 162 -1.59 -8.02 18.81
CA PRO A 162 -1.56 -8.96 17.68
C PRO A 162 -2.83 -8.88 16.86
N ASP A 163 -2.69 -8.85 15.54
CA ASP A 163 -3.82 -8.91 14.61
C ASP A 163 -4.12 -10.37 14.27
N PHE A 164 -5.14 -10.95 14.90
CA PHE A 164 -5.56 -12.34 14.71
C PHE A 164 -6.48 -12.49 13.49
N TRP A 165 -5.97 -12.26 12.31
CA TRP A 165 -6.74 -12.31 11.07
C TRP A 165 -6.82 -13.70 10.43
N LEU A 166 -5.86 -14.60 10.70
CA LEU A 166 -5.73 -15.92 10.07
C LEU A 166 -6.95 -16.84 10.26
N PRO A 167 -7.58 -16.96 11.43
CA PRO A 167 -8.70 -17.88 11.62
C PRO A 167 -9.84 -17.70 10.63
N GLY A 168 -10.09 -16.47 10.16
CA GLY A 168 -11.08 -16.18 9.12
C GLY A 168 -10.49 -16.06 7.72
N GLY A 169 -9.23 -15.64 7.60
CA GLY A 169 -8.56 -15.35 6.31
C GLY A 169 -7.88 -16.55 5.67
N GLU A 170 -7.58 -17.61 6.42
CA GLU A 170 -6.82 -18.76 5.93
C GLU A 170 -7.54 -19.57 4.84
N VAL A 171 -8.87 -19.49 4.77
CA VAL A 171 -9.68 -20.16 3.74
C VAL A 171 -9.29 -19.77 2.31
N TRP A 172 -8.69 -18.58 2.13
CA TRP A 172 -8.24 -18.12 0.82
C TRP A 172 -6.88 -18.67 0.39
N MET A 173 -6.13 -19.30 1.30
CA MET A 173 -4.77 -19.74 1.07
C MET A 173 -4.73 -21.22 0.69
N GLN A 174 -3.87 -21.54 -0.27
CA GLN A 174 -3.52 -22.91 -0.61
C GLN A 174 -2.06 -23.13 -0.28
N LYS A 175 -1.76 -24.02 0.67
CA LYS A 175 -0.40 -24.44 0.99
C LYS A 175 0.16 -25.30 -0.15
N VAL A 176 1.43 -25.09 -0.53
CA VAL A 176 2.09 -25.79 -1.65
C VAL A 176 3.42 -26.38 -1.16
N ASP A 177 3.33 -27.41 -0.31
CA ASP A 177 4.48 -28.00 0.39
C ASP A 177 5.64 -28.44 -0.52
N GLU A 178 5.33 -28.98 -1.71
CA GLU A 178 6.32 -29.40 -2.69
C GLU A 178 7.16 -28.24 -3.26
N SER A 179 6.75 -27.01 -3.02
CA SER A 179 7.48 -25.81 -3.41
C SER A 179 8.23 -25.15 -2.26
N ALA A 180 8.41 -25.82 -1.13
CA ALA A 180 9.22 -25.30 -0.02
C ALA A 180 10.67 -25.03 -0.42
N ILE A 181 11.25 -23.99 0.14
CA ILE A 181 12.60 -23.50 -0.20
C ILE A 181 13.38 -23.25 1.09
N GLU A 182 14.64 -23.68 1.13
CA GLU A 182 15.56 -23.41 2.23
C GLU A 182 16.31 -22.10 1.98
N VAL A 183 16.32 -21.22 2.99
CA VAL A 183 17.02 -19.93 3.00
C VAL A 183 18.08 -19.95 4.08
N HIS A 184 19.31 -19.53 3.75
CA HIS A 184 20.48 -19.60 4.61
C HIS A 184 20.83 -18.25 5.21
N PHE A 185 21.02 -18.21 6.52
CA PHE A 185 21.46 -17.04 7.27
C PHE A 185 22.74 -17.35 8.06
N ASP A 186 23.50 -16.31 8.37
CA ASP A 186 24.67 -16.36 9.22
C ASP A 186 25.79 -17.26 8.66
N GLY A 187 26.62 -17.83 9.52
CA GLY A 187 27.74 -18.68 9.09
C GLY A 187 28.89 -17.92 8.45
N TYR A 188 29.65 -18.60 7.62
CA TYR A 188 30.77 -18.03 6.89
C TYR A 188 30.94 -18.69 5.52
N ILE A 189 31.74 -18.03 4.66
CA ILE A 189 32.02 -18.50 3.30
C ILE A 189 33.42 -19.11 3.26
N GLU A 190 33.51 -20.34 2.78
CA GLU A 190 34.74 -21.04 2.43
C GLU A 190 34.93 -20.97 0.92
N GLU A 191 36.06 -20.39 0.50
CA GLU A 191 36.40 -20.23 -0.91
C GLU A 191 37.57 -21.13 -1.27
N GLN A 192 37.48 -21.77 -2.47
CA GLN A 192 38.56 -22.56 -3.04
C GLN A 192 38.81 -22.09 -4.46
N TRP A 193 40.00 -21.62 -4.72
CA TRP A 193 40.46 -21.20 -6.04
C TRP A 193 41.23 -22.32 -6.70
N HIS A 194 40.79 -22.69 -7.88
CA HIS A 194 41.41 -23.67 -8.74
C HIS A 194 41.87 -23.03 -10.03
N ASP A 195 42.78 -23.63 -10.79
CA ASP A 195 43.36 -23.05 -12.01
C ASP A 195 42.30 -22.57 -13.03
N HIS A 196 41.12 -23.17 -13.03
CA HIS A 196 40.08 -22.91 -14.01
C HIS A 196 38.71 -22.59 -13.42
N TYR A 197 38.53 -22.59 -12.09
CA TYR A 197 37.26 -22.29 -11.44
C TYR A 197 37.41 -21.85 -10.00
N HIS A 198 36.47 -21.05 -9.56
CA HIS A 198 36.29 -20.60 -8.18
C HIS A 198 35.07 -21.31 -7.58
N SER A 199 35.25 -22.02 -6.50
CA SER A 199 34.16 -22.66 -5.77
C SER A 199 33.89 -21.98 -4.43
N VAL A 200 32.61 -21.80 -4.11
CA VAL A 200 32.14 -21.14 -2.91
C VAL A 200 31.27 -22.10 -2.13
N ARG A 201 31.49 -22.23 -0.82
CA ARG A 201 30.68 -23.05 0.07
C ARG A 201 30.24 -22.26 1.29
N HIS A 202 28.94 -22.16 1.51
CA HIS A 202 28.39 -21.59 2.74
C HIS A 202 28.45 -22.64 3.86
N LYS A 203 29.06 -22.31 4.98
CA LYS A 203 29.30 -23.20 6.12
C LYS A 203 28.67 -22.64 7.39
N ASN A 204 28.22 -23.54 8.26
CA ASN A 204 27.66 -23.23 9.58
C ASN A 204 26.52 -22.18 9.52
N TYR A 205 25.73 -22.18 8.44
CA TYR A 205 24.58 -21.33 8.29
C TYR A 205 23.40 -21.81 9.14
N ASN A 206 22.46 -20.92 9.43
CA ASN A 206 21.18 -21.20 10.03
C ASN A 206 20.12 -21.33 8.93
N PRO A 207 19.60 -22.54 8.64
CA PRO A 207 18.57 -22.73 7.62
C PRO A 207 17.20 -22.34 8.16
N VAL A 208 16.42 -21.64 7.32
CA VAL A 208 15.00 -21.34 7.57
C VAL A 208 14.20 -21.80 6.36
N MET A 209 13.18 -22.62 6.58
CA MET A 209 12.30 -23.10 5.52
C MET A 209 11.26 -22.05 5.16
N ALA A 210 11.18 -21.70 3.90
CA ALA A 210 10.14 -20.88 3.33
C ALA A 210 9.03 -21.79 2.77
N ILE A 211 7.89 -21.81 3.47
CA ILE A 211 6.72 -22.60 3.08
C ILE A 211 5.75 -21.70 2.32
N PRO A 212 5.45 -21.98 1.05
CA PRO A 212 4.61 -21.13 0.24
C PRO A 212 3.11 -21.36 0.45
N TYR A 213 2.38 -20.25 0.47
CA TYR A 213 0.92 -20.21 0.46
C TYR A 213 0.49 -19.32 -0.70
N ASP A 214 -0.38 -19.83 -1.56
CA ASP A 214 -0.90 -19.13 -2.73
C ASP A 214 -2.30 -18.59 -2.47
N LEU A 215 -2.51 -17.27 -2.72
CA LEU A 215 -3.81 -16.63 -2.79
C LEU A 215 -4.07 -16.23 -4.25
N TYR A 216 -5.33 -16.31 -4.65
CA TYR A 216 -5.73 -16.03 -6.02
C TYR A 216 -6.56 -14.75 -6.09
N VAL A 217 -6.22 -13.86 -7.04
CA VAL A 217 -6.91 -12.61 -7.30
C VAL A 217 -7.47 -12.63 -8.71
N SER A 218 -8.80 -12.63 -8.82
CA SER A 218 -9.47 -12.61 -10.11
C SER A 218 -9.39 -11.23 -10.78
N GLY A 219 -9.21 -11.24 -12.10
CA GLY A 219 -9.50 -10.09 -12.94
C GLY A 219 -10.98 -10.00 -13.29
N MET A 220 -11.40 -8.85 -13.82
CA MET A 220 -12.76 -8.62 -14.30
C MET A 220 -13.11 -9.64 -15.39
N ASP A 221 -14.35 -10.18 -15.34
CA ASP A 221 -14.86 -11.26 -16.20
C ASP A 221 -14.02 -12.55 -16.13
N GLY A 222 -13.16 -12.71 -15.13
CA GLY A 222 -12.27 -13.85 -15.02
C GLY A 222 -11.29 -13.98 -16.18
N LYS A 223 -10.91 -12.88 -16.85
CA LYS A 223 -10.00 -12.88 -17.99
C LYS A 223 -8.64 -13.46 -17.63
N GLY A 224 -8.09 -13.09 -16.48
CA GLY A 224 -6.88 -13.65 -15.91
C GLY A 224 -7.03 -13.85 -14.40
N ILE A 225 -6.10 -14.59 -13.82
CA ILE A 225 -6.00 -14.78 -12.37
C ILE A 225 -4.55 -14.60 -11.96
N SER A 226 -4.29 -13.58 -11.16
CA SER A 226 -3.00 -13.36 -10.52
C SER A 226 -2.85 -14.25 -9.28
N VAL A 227 -1.62 -14.64 -8.97
CA VAL A 227 -1.29 -15.35 -7.73
C VAL A 227 -0.50 -14.40 -6.84
N LEU A 228 -0.84 -14.37 -5.56
CA LEU A 228 0.02 -13.84 -4.51
C LEU A 228 0.58 -15.02 -3.72
N ARG A 229 1.88 -15.30 -3.90
CA ARG A 229 2.62 -16.29 -3.10
C ARG A 229 3.21 -15.61 -1.88
N ILE A 230 2.83 -16.08 -0.72
CA ILE A 230 3.34 -15.58 0.55
C ILE A 230 4.09 -16.69 1.30
N TRP A 231 5.27 -16.34 1.79
CA TRP A 231 6.16 -17.27 2.46
C TRP A 231 5.98 -17.24 3.96
N ARG A 232 5.79 -18.42 4.56
CA ARG A 232 5.85 -18.62 6.01
C ARG A 232 7.21 -19.20 6.37
N ALA A 233 7.86 -18.63 7.37
CA ALA A 233 9.09 -19.16 7.92
C ALA A 233 8.81 -20.29 8.91
N GLU A 234 9.49 -21.40 8.73
CA GLU A 234 9.46 -22.56 9.64
C GLU A 234 10.90 -23.02 9.92
N ALA A 235 11.11 -23.68 11.06
CA ALA A 235 12.38 -24.37 11.32
C ALA A 235 12.50 -25.57 10.37
N ASN A 236 13.71 -25.82 9.87
CA ASN A 236 13.96 -26.94 8.97
C ASN A 236 13.64 -28.28 9.65
N GLU A 237 14.15 -28.46 10.87
CA GLU A 237 13.90 -29.67 11.68
C GLU A 237 13.67 -29.27 13.14
N PHE A 238 12.88 -30.10 13.84
CA PHE A 238 12.79 -30.03 15.30
C PHE A 238 13.89 -30.91 15.89
N ASP A 239 14.79 -30.36 16.71
CA ASP A 239 15.89 -31.07 17.29
C ASP A 239 15.42 -32.05 18.37
N MET A 240 15.02 -33.27 17.93
CA MET A 240 14.59 -34.37 18.80
C MET A 240 15.69 -34.82 19.77
N LYS A 241 16.96 -34.72 19.40
CA LYS A 241 18.08 -35.09 20.26
C LYS A 241 18.24 -34.11 21.41
N LEU A 242 18.16 -32.81 21.10
CA LEU A 242 18.16 -31.74 22.09
C LEU A 242 16.95 -31.84 23.02
N PHE A 243 15.77 -32.07 22.45
CA PHE A 243 14.53 -32.29 23.20
C PHE A 243 14.63 -33.47 24.13
N ASN A 244 15.06 -34.66 23.64
CA ASN A 244 15.18 -35.86 24.42
C ASN A 244 16.29 -35.81 25.48
N SER A 245 17.26 -34.90 25.36
CA SER A 245 18.27 -34.64 26.38
C SER A 245 17.77 -33.79 27.56
N GLY A 246 16.48 -33.40 27.56
CA GLY A 246 15.89 -32.54 28.57
C GLY A 246 16.04 -31.04 28.32
N ASN A 247 16.69 -30.62 27.23
CA ASN A 247 16.87 -29.22 26.85
C ASN A 247 15.67 -28.66 26.04
N TYR A 248 14.46 -28.84 26.59
CA TYR A 248 13.20 -28.46 25.92
C TYR A 248 13.16 -27.00 25.47
N MET A 249 13.57 -26.09 26.37
CA MET A 249 13.56 -24.65 26.07
C MET A 249 14.43 -24.30 24.88
N ARG A 250 15.65 -24.85 24.81
CA ARG A 250 16.58 -24.59 23.72
C ARG A 250 16.10 -25.14 22.38
N ALA A 251 15.46 -26.34 22.40
CA ALA A 251 14.84 -26.90 21.18
C ALA A 251 13.67 -26.02 20.69
N MET A 252 12.89 -25.45 21.61
CA MET A 252 11.80 -24.53 21.28
C MET A 252 12.29 -23.16 20.84
N GLU A 253 13.36 -22.63 21.46
CA GLU A 253 14.00 -21.36 21.05
C GLU A 253 14.48 -21.39 19.60
N GLN A 254 15.17 -22.46 19.19
CA GLN A 254 15.63 -22.61 17.81
C GLN A 254 14.48 -22.57 16.82
N LYS A 255 13.38 -23.27 17.14
CA LYS A 255 12.17 -23.23 16.33
C LYS A 255 11.56 -21.82 16.28
N ALA A 256 11.41 -21.17 17.44
CA ALA A 256 10.82 -19.84 17.55
C ALA A 256 11.64 -18.79 16.80
N MET A 257 12.98 -18.88 16.85
CA MET A 257 13.85 -17.95 16.12
C MET A 257 13.62 -18.00 14.60
N ALA A 258 13.52 -19.20 14.01
CA ALA A 258 13.22 -19.34 12.59
C ALA A 258 11.85 -18.74 12.24
N GLU A 259 10.82 -19.09 13.03
CA GLU A 259 9.45 -18.61 12.81
C GLU A 259 9.27 -17.11 13.01
N THR A 260 10.14 -16.45 13.79
CA THR A 260 10.07 -15.01 14.08
C THR A 260 10.13 -14.16 12.81
N VAL A 261 10.80 -14.63 11.76
CA VAL A 261 10.96 -13.91 10.48
C VAL A 261 9.61 -13.50 9.88
N THR A 262 8.55 -14.28 10.08
CA THR A 262 7.22 -13.98 9.51
C THR A 262 6.14 -13.71 10.56
N LYS A 263 6.51 -13.30 11.78
CA LYS A 263 5.51 -12.99 12.82
C LYS A 263 4.82 -11.65 12.58
N VAL A 264 5.58 -10.57 12.35
CA VAL A 264 5.07 -9.19 12.33
C VAL A 264 5.65 -8.41 11.17
N LEU A 265 4.80 -7.68 10.45
CA LEU A 265 5.20 -6.72 9.42
C LEU A 265 5.77 -5.46 10.09
N TYR A 266 6.92 -4.99 9.62
CA TYR A 266 7.61 -3.78 10.11
C TYR A 266 7.80 -3.78 11.64
N PRO A 267 8.55 -4.75 12.20
CA PRO A 267 8.89 -4.72 13.62
C PRO A 267 9.69 -3.44 13.94
N GLU A 268 9.65 -3.01 15.19
CA GLU A 268 10.44 -1.87 15.66
C GLU A 268 11.93 -2.11 15.41
N ASP A 269 12.62 -1.11 14.85
CA ASP A 269 14.02 -1.21 14.41
C ASP A 269 14.93 -0.11 15.01
N ASN A 270 14.54 0.47 16.15
CA ASN A 270 15.37 1.41 16.89
C ASN A 270 16.57 0.73 17.57
N HIS A 271 16.58 -0.60 17.65
CA HIS A 271 17.64 -1.43 18.24
C HIS A 271 18.22 -2.44 17.23
N TYR A 272 19.34 -3.03 17.57
CA TYR A 272 20.10 -3.94 16.69
C TYR A 272 19.28 -5.17 16.26
N GLU A 273 18.59 -5.79 17.21
CA GLU A 273 17.76 -6.99 16.98
C GLU A 273 16.65 -6.72 15.97
N GLY A 274 15.99 -5.57 16.08
CA GLY A 274 14.95 -5.15 15.15
C GLY A 274 15.50 -4.90 13.74
N LYS A 275 16.65 -4.24 13.62
CA LYS A 275 17.35 -4.07 12.34
C LYS A 275 17.74 -5.41 11.73
N SER A 276 18.30 -6.31 12.55
CA SER A 276 18.67 -7.67 12.13
C SER A 276 17.47 -8.46 11.64
N LEU A 277 16.33 -8.39 12.34
CA LEU A 277 15.09 -9.04 11.94
C LEU A 277 14.54 -8.47 10.63
N ARG A 278 14.52 -7.16 10.45
CA ARG A 278 14.06 -6.54 9.20
C ARG A 278 14.93 -6.92 8.00
N LEU A 279 16.26 -6.96 8.17
CA LEU A 279 17.16 -7.43 7.12
C LEU A 279 16.88 -8.92 6.79
N ALA A 280 16.68 -9.75 7.83
CA ALA A 280 16.32 -11.15 7.65
C ALA A 280 14.99 -11.32 6.91
N GLN A 281 13.96 -10.52 7.21
CA GLN A 281 12.68 -10.55 6.52
C GLN A 281 12.84 -10.23 5.02
N GLN A 282 13.61 -9.20 4.69
CA GLN A 282 13.85 -8.80 3.29
C GLN A 282 14.59 -9.90 2.53
N TYR A 283 15.64 -10.46 3.11
CA TYR A 283 16.38 -11.54 2.44
C TYR A 283 15.57 -12.83 2.33
N PHE A 284 14.81 -13.18 3.36
CA PHE A 284 13.94 -14.36 3.34
C PHE A 284 12.89 -14.27 2.22
N LEU A 285 12.22 -13.12 2.10
CA LEU A 285 11.31 -12.86 0.98
C LEU A 285 12.01 -13.03 -0.36
N VAL A 286 13.15 -12.38 -0.52
CA VAL A 286 13.87 -12.31 -1.79
C VAL A 286 14.45 -13.67 -2.18
N SER A 287 15.15 -14.33 -1.25
CA SER A 287 15.80 -15.61 -1.55
C SER A 287 14.79 -16.68 -1.92
N ALA A 288 13.70 -16.82 -1.14
CA ALA A 288 12.64 -17.76 -1.45
C ALA A 288 11.99 -17.46 -2.82
N SER A 289 11.72 -16.18 -3.10
CA SER A 289 11.04 -15.77 -4.34
C SER A 289 11.93 -15.93 -5.57
N VAL A 290 13.19 -15.54 -5.51
CA VAL A 290 14.12 -15.65 -6.64
C VAL A 290 14.46 -17.10 -6.94
N GLN A 291 14.65 -17.95 -5.92
CA GLN A 291 14.82 -19.40 -6.10
C GLN A 291 13.58 -20.03 -6.77
N ASP A 292 12.35 -19.64 -6.35
CA ASP A 292 11.11 -20.10 -6.99
C ASP A 292 11.00 -19.66 -8.46
N ILE A 293 11.35 -18.40 -8.75
CA ILE A 293 11.36 -17.88 -10.14
C ILE A 293 12.34 -18.64 -11.01
N VAL A 294 13.57 -18.85 -10.54
CA VAL A 294 14.59 -19.61 -11.27
C VAL A 294 14.16 -21.06 -11.49
N ARG A 295 13.66 -21.73 -10.45
CA ARG A 295 13.16 -23.12 -10.56
C ARG A 295 12.03 -23.23 -11.56
N ARG A 296 11.07 -22.30 -11.57
CA ARG A 296 9.97 -22.28 -12.54
C ARG A 296 10.48 -22.07 -13.96
N HIS A 297 11.44 -21.19 -14.15
CA HIS A 297 12.04 -20.96 -15.47
C HIS A 297 12.76 -22.23 -15.97
N LEU A 298 13.62 -22.81 -15.15
CA LEU A 298 14.40 -24.00 -15.50
C LEU A 298 13.55 -25.29 -15.64
N TYR A 299 12.29 -25.28 -15.15
CA TYR A 299 11.38 -26.41 -15.38
C TYR A 299 11.01 -26.56 -16.87
N THR A 300 10.96 -25.46 -17.61
CA THR A 300 10.58 -25.44 -19.04
C THR A 300 11.74 -25.05 -19.97
N HIS A 301 12.84 -24.49 -19.45
CA HIS A 301 13.99 -24.00 -20.20
C HIS A 301 15.30 -24.61 -19.67
N SER A 302 16.27 -24.82 -20.55
CA SER A 302 17.54 -25.45 -20.19
C SER A 302 18.57 -24.50 -19.58
N SER A 303 18.36 -23.19 -19.67
CA SER A 303 19.27 -22.15 -19.15
C SER A 303 18.51 -20.90 -18.74
N LEU A 304 19.19 -19.92 -18.14
CA LEU A 304 18.64 -18.61 -17.78
C LEU A 304 18.88 -17.54 -18.86
N ASP A 305 19.44 -17.89 -19.99
CA ASP A 305 19.83 -16.91 -21.03
C ASP A 305 18.63 -16.11 -21.56
N ASP A 306 17.47 -16.77 -21.66
CA ASP A 306 16.21 -16.17 -22.11
C ASP A 306 15.38 -15.53 -20.96
N LEU A 307 15.85 -15.56 -19.72
CA LEU A 307 15.12 -15.00 -18.58
C LEU A 307 14.69 -13.54 -18.81
N PRO A 308 15.52 -12.63 -19.35
CA PRO A 308 15.13 -11.23 -19.60
C PRO A 308 13.98 -11.09 -20.61
N LYS A 309 13.84 -12.05 -21.52
CA LYS A 309 12.78 -12.08 -22.53
C LYS A 309 11.47 -12.60 -21.97
N LEU A 310 11.53 -13.59 -21.09
CA LEU A 310 10.39 -14.37 -20.60
C LEU A 310 9.91 -13.97 -19.20
N ALA A 311 10.70 -13.20 -18.46
CA ALA A 311 10.37 -12.74 -17.12
C ALA A 311 10.66 -11.25 -16.96
N ALA A 312 9.83 -10.57 -16.17
CA ALA A 312 10.09 -9.25 -15.62
C ALA A 312 9.99 -9.35 -14.09
N ILE A 313 11.06 -9.05 -13.39
CA ILE A 313 11.10 -9.00 -11.92
C ILE A 313 11.04 -7.54 -11.52
N HIS A 314 9.96 -7.16 -10.82
CA HIS A 314 9.74 -5.77 -10.39
C HIS A 314 9.89 -5.61 -8.89
N LEU A 315 10.79 -4.71 -8.49
CA LEU A 315 11.06 -4.38 -7.10
C LEU A 315 10.22 -3.18 -6.66
N ASN A 316 9.29 -3.44 -5.75
CA ASN A 316 8.43 -2.39 -5.20
C ASN A 316 9.07 -1.80 -3.95
N ASP A 317 9.68 -0.62 -4.08
CA ASP A 317 10.58 0.03 -3.13
C ASP A 317 11.93 -0.70 -2.98
N THR A 318 12.75 -0.27 -2.00
CA THR A 318 14.07 -0.86 -1.73
C THR A 318 14.03 -2.16 -0.95
N HIS A 319 12.90 -2.50 -0.34
CA HIS A 319 12.80 -3.71 0.49
C HIS A 319 13.21 -5.01 -0.23
N PRO A 320 12.87 -5.26 -1.52
CA PRO A 320 13.29 -6.47 -2.22
C PRO A 320 14.55 -6.30 -3.07
N VAL A 321 15.35 -5.26 -2.90
CA VAL A 321 16.54 -4.99 -3.73
C VAL A 321 17.60 -6.11 -3.64
N LEU A 322 17.61 -6.87 -2.55
CA LEU A 322 18.47 -8.04 -2.42
C LEU A 322 18.23 -9.12 -3.48
N ALA A 323 17.15 -9.02 -4.27
CA ALA A 323 16.92 -9.87 -5.45
C ALA A 323 18.06 -9.77 -6.46
N ILE A 324 18.74 -8.63 -6.54
CA ILE A 324 19.87 -8.40 -7.43
C ILE A 324 21.05 -9.32 -7.06
N PRO A 325 21.65 -9.19 -5.88
CA PRO A 325 22.75 -10.08 -5.49
C PRO A 325 22.32 -11.52 -5.28
N GLU A 326 21.08 -11.81 -4.93
CA GLU A 326 20.60 -13.19 -4.80
C GLU A 326 20.48 -13.89 -6.15
N LEU A 327 19.95 -13.24 -7.19
CA LEU A 327 19.94 -13.82 -8.52
C LEU A 327 21.37 -14.02 -9.06
N MET A 328 22.28 -13.07 -8.79
CA MET A 328 23.72 -13.26 -9.06
C MET A 328 24.27 -14.50 -8.35
N ARG A 329 24.00 -14.67 -7.05
CA ARG A 329 24.43 -15.84 -6.28
C ARG A 329 23.98 -17.14 -6.91
N ILE A 330 22.70 -17.26 -7.25
CA ILE A 330 22.16 -18.48 -7.85
C ILE A 330 22.85 -18.77 -9.19
N MET A 331 23.02 -17.76 -10.02
CA MET A 331 23.64 -17.92 -11.33
C MET A 331 25.13 -18.32 -11.21
N LEU A 332 25.87 -17.69 -10.31
CA LEU A 332 27.31 -17.95 -10.12
C LEU A 332 27.55 -19.30 -9.40
N ASP A 333 26.88 -19.48 -8.25
CA ASP A 333 27.23 -20.57 -7.32
C ASP A 333 26.47 -21.88 -7.64
N GLU A 334 25.29 -21.80 -8.28
CA GLU A 334 24.43 -22.98 -8.54
C GLU A 334 24.31 -23.31 -10.02
N CYS A 335 24.29 -22.30 -10.89
CA CYS A 335 24.10 -22.50 -12.34
C CYS A 335 25.39 -22.42 -13.13
N GLY A 336 26.54 -22.06 -12.53
CA GLY A 336 27.86 -22.04 -13.16
C GLY A 336 28.06 -20.94 -14.20
N TYR A 337 27.32 -19.83 -14.11
CA TYR A 337 27.52 -18.68 -15.00
C TYR A 337 28.79 -17.91 -14.63
N GLU A 338 29.46 -17.37 -15.64
CA GLU A 338 30.50 -16.36 -15.42
C GLU A 338 29.86 -15.02 -15.04
N TRP A 339 30.60 -14.18 -14.29
CA TRP A 339 30.09 -12.90 -13.75
C TRP A 339 29.41 -12.02 -14.81
N ASP A 340 30.08 -11.79 -15.92
CA ASP A 340 29.59 -10.83 -16.93
C ASP A 340 28.32 -11.32 -17.62
N ALA A 341 28.20 -12.63 -17.83
CA ALA A 341 26.99 -13.25 -18.36
C ALA A 341 25.84 -13.14 -17.36
N ALA A 342 26.09 -13.47 -16.09
CA ALA A 342 25.10 -13.33 -15.01
C ALA A 342 24.64 -11.87 -14.85
N TRP A 343 25.58 -10.94 -14.78
CA TRP A 343 25.29 -9.51 -14.65
C TRP A 343 24.42 -8.95 -15.79
N ASN A 344 24.73 -9.36 -17.01
CA ASN A 344 23.93 -8.96 -18.19
C ASN A 344 22.48 -9.46 -18.09
N ILE A 345 22.26 -10.67 -17.59
CA ILE A 345 20.91 -11.24 -17.41
C ILE A 345 20.19 -10.51 -16.28
N VAL A 346 20.82 -10.36 -15.11
CA VAL A 346 20.25 -9.70 -13.92
C VAL A 346 19.81 -8.26 -14.24
N THR A 347 20.71 -7.47 -14.82
CA THR A 347 20.46 -6.05 -15.11
C THR A 347 19.41 -5.81 -16.21
N ARG A 348 19.08 -6.81 -16.98
CA ARG A 348 18.03 -6.74 -18.01
C ARG A 348 16.69 -7.33 -17.58
N THR A 349 16.67 -8.06 -16.48
CA THR A 349 15.47 -8.72 -15.96
C THR A 349 14.77 -7.90 -14.88
N ILE A 350 15.53 -7.11 -14.10
CA ILE A 350 15.03 -6.45 -12.88
C ILE A 350 14.78 -4.97 -13.15
N ALA A 351 13.62 -4.48 -12.66
CA ALA A 351 13.24 -3.07 -12.63
C ALA A 351 12.87 -2.64 -11.21
N TYR A 352 12.99 -1.35 -10.92
CA TYR A 352 12.81 -0.78 -9.58
C TYR A 352 11.86 0.42 -9.61
N THR A 353 10.92 0.44 -8.67
CA THR A 353 10.09 1.62 -8.37
C THR A 353 10.52 2.24 -7.04
N ASN A 354 10.85 3.53 -7.06
CA ASN A 354 11.12 4.31 -5.84
C ASN A 354 9.81 4.94 -5.31
N HIS A 355 9.63 4.91 -3.99
CA HIS A 355 8.47 5.52 -3.31
C HIS A 355 8.89 6.62 -2.32
N THR A 356 10.14 7.02 -2.32
CA THR A 356 10.73 7.94 -1.34
C THR A 356 11.17 9.23 -2.01
N VAL A 357 10.77 10.38 -1.47
CA VAL A 357 11.16 11.71 -1.96
C VAL A 357 12.36 12.26 -1.21
N MET A 358 12.48 11.93 0.09
CA MET A 358 13.51 12.46 0.97
C MET A 358 14.75 11.56 0.94
N SER A 359 15.89 12.11 0.51
CA SER A 359 17.16 11.35 0.40
C SER A 359 17.61 10.74 1.72
N GLU A 360 17.36 11.40 2.84
CA GLU A 360 17.67 10.91 4.18
C GLU A 360 16.85 9.69 4.64
N ALA A 361 15.72 9.44 3.99
CA ALA A 361 14.87 8.29 4.26
C ALA A 361 15.19 7.07 3.36
N LEU A 362 16.20 7.17 2.47
CA LEU A 362 16.65 6.04 1.65
C LEU A 362 17.30 4.98 2.54
N GLU A 363 16.86 3.74 2.37
CA GLU A 363 17.27 2.61 3.19
C GLU A 363 18.76 2.27 3.02
N CYS A 364 19.44 2.10 4.15
CA CYS A 364 20.82 1.62 4.20
C CYS A 364 21.03 0.63 5.35
N TRP A 365 21.94 -0.31 5.18
CA TRP A 365 22.30 -1.31 6.17
C TRP A 365 23.75 -1.20 6.56
N SER A 366 24.05 -1.26 7.87
CA SER A 366 25.44 -1.39 8.34
C SER A 366 26.11 -2.58 7.65
N ALA A 367 27.29 -2.36 7.09
CA ALA A 367 28.06 -3.42 6.43
C ALA A 367 28.38 -4.59 7.39
N ASP A 368 28.66 -4.30 8.67
CA ASP A 368 28.95 -5.32 9.68
C ASP A 368 27.74 -6.21 9.96
N LEU A 369 26.54 -5.59 10.14
CA LEU A 369 25.30 -6.34 10.29
C LEU A 369 25.02 -7.18 9.05
N PHE A 370 25.13 -6.57 7.87
CA PHE A 370 24.87 -7.23 6.60
C PHE A 370 25.80 -8.42 6.37
N LYS A 371 27.10 -8.24 6.59
CA LYS A 371 28.13 -9.27 6.44
C LYS A 371 27.93 -10.42 7.43
N SER A 372 27.54 -10.12 8.68
CA SER A 372 27.31 -11.16 9.68
C SER A 372 26.09 -12.02 9.37
N ARG A 373 25.00 -11.40 8.88
CA ARG A 373 23.75 -12.10 8.57
C ARG A 373 23.77 -12.78 7.21
N LEU A 374 24.40 -12.17 6.20
CA LEU A 374 24.33 -12.55 4.78
C LEU A 374 25.74 -12.56 4.15
N PRO A 375 26.68 -13.40 4.63
CA PRO A 375 28.08 -13.29 4.24
C PRO A 375 28.31 -13.47 2.74
N ARG A 376 27.62 -14.38 2.04
CA ARG A 376 27.78 -14.56 0.61
C ARG A 376 27.20 -13.40 -0.20
N ILE A 377 26.04 -12.91 0.19
CA ILE A 377 25.38 -11.75 -0.46
C ILE A 377 26.26 -10.51 -0.30
N TYR A 378 26.89 -10.34 0.86
CA TYR A 378 27.81 -9.24 1.10
C TYR A 378 29.02 -9.29 0.14
N GLN A 379 29.65 -10.45 -0.05
CA GLN A 379 30.74 -10.61 -1.02
C GLN A 379 30.33 -10.22 -2.45
N ILE A 380 29.09 -10.58 -2.86
CA ILE A 380 28.58 -10.22 -4.18
C ILE A 380 28.38 -8.70 -4.26
N VAL A 381 27.84 -8.06 -3.22
CA VAL A 381 27.67 -6.60 -3.17
C VAL A 381 29.02 -5.88 -3.20
N GLU A 382 30.02 -6.40 -2.49
CA GLU A 382 31.42 -5.86 -2.57
C GLU A 382 31.96 -5.93 -4.01
N GLU A 383 31.78 -7.05 -4.71
CA GLU A 383 32.23 -7.20 -6.09
C GLU A 383 31.44 -6.29 -7.06
N ILE A 384 30.11 -6.16 -6.87
CA ILE A 384 29.30 -5.19 -7.61
C ILE A 384 29.85 -3.77 -7.41
N ASN A 385 30.13 -3.42 -6.16
CA ASN A 385 30.68 -2.09 -5.82
C ASN A 385 32.08 -1.87 -6.44
N ARG A 386 32.95 -2.88 -6.38
CA ARG A 386 34.29 -2.81 -6.99
C ARG A 386 34.21 -2.57 -8.50
N ARG A 387 33.32 -3.30 -9.19
CA ARG A 387 33.10 -3.14 -10.65
C ARG A 387 32.46 -1.79 -10.97
N PHE A 388 31.53 -1.32 -10.16
CA PHE A 388 30.95 0.02 -10.28
C PHE A 388 32.04 1.10 -10.28
N TRP A 389 32.95 1.06 -9.30
CA TRP A 389 34.07 2.02 -9.22
C TRP A 389 34.96 1.97 -10.47
N ILE A 390 35.29 0.79 -10.96
CA ILE A 390 36.12 0.61 -12.19
C ILE A 390 35.38 1.21 -13.40
N GLU A 391 34.10 0.91 -13.56
CA GLU A 391 33.29 1.42 -14.66
C GLU A 391 33.20 2.95 -14.65
N MET A 392 32.92 3.54 -13.48
CA MET A 392 32.77 4.99 -13.38
C MET A 392 34.07 5.74 -13.61
N ARG A 393 35.20 5.22 -13.10
CA ARG A 393 36.52 5.77 -13.37
C ARG A 393 36.89 5.69 -14.85
N ALA A 394 36.57 4.58 -15.49
CA ALA A 394 36.78 4.42 -16.94
C ALA A 394 35.96 5.41 -17.77
N LYS A 395 34.81 5.84 -17.28
CA LYS A 395 33.99 6.91 -17.88
C LYS A 395 34.49 8.33 -17.54
N GLY A 396 35.48 8.48 -16.68
CA GLY A 396 35.99 9.78 -16.25
C GLY A 396 35.12 10.54 -15.27
N VAL A 397 34.27 9.83 -14.55
CA VAL A 397 33.39 10.42 -13.52
C VAL A 397 34.20 10.86 -12.31
N ASP A 398 33.86 12.02 -11.72
CA ASP A 398 34.52 12.55 -10.54
C ASP A 398 34.42 11.59 -9.33
N GLU A 399 35.52 11.44 -8.58
CA GLU A 399 35.62 10.52 -7.43
C GLU A 399 34.54 10.81 -6.36
N GLY A 400 34.25 12.08 -6.08
CA GLY A 400 33.20 12.47 -5.12
C GLY A 400 31.80 12.09 -5.60
N LYS A 401 31.56 12.19 -6.91
CA LYS A 401 30.30 11.71 -7.51
C LYS A 401 30.20 10.19 -7.47
N ILE A 402 31.27 9.47 -7.81
CA ILE A 402 31.32 8.00 -7.70
C ILE A 402 31.01 7.56 -6.27
N TRP A 403 31.62 8.22 -5.28
CA TRP A 403 31.40 7.92 -3.86
C TRP A 403 29.91 8.08 -3.46
N ARG A 404 29.22 9.16 -3.88
CA ARG A 404 27.81 9.35 -3.58
C ARG A 404 26.89 8.30 -4.24
N MET A 405 27.29 7.80 -5.39
CA MET A 405 26.55 6.80 -6.17
C MET A 405 26.88 5.36 -5.78
N ALA A 406 27.96 5.13 -5.06
CA ALA A 406 28.46 3.79 -4.76
C ALA A 406 27.42 2.96 -3.97
N PRO A 407 27.18 1.69 -4.36
CA PRO A 407 26.34 0.76 -3.60
C PRO A 407 26.83 0.47 -2.19
N LEU A 408 28.14 0.60 -1.97
CA LEU A 408 28.78 0.40 -0.66
C LEU A 408 29.74 1.56 -0.41
N ASN A 409 29.43 2.37 0.61
CA ASN A 409 30.30 3.46 1.07
C ASN A 409 30.07 3.72 2.57
N ASP A 410 31.07 4.35 3.24
CA ASP A 410 31.03 4.71 4.67
C ASP A 410 30.60 3.57 5.61
N GLY A 411 30.87 2.33 5.26
CA GLY A 411 30.46 1.18 6.06
C GLY A 411 28.96 0.85 5.97
N TYR A 412 28.25 1.36 4.94
CA TYR A 412 26.86 1.08 4.69
C TYR A 412 26.61 0.55 3.28
N VAL A 413 25.75 -0.46 3.18
CA VAL A 413 25.13 -0.89 1.92
C VAL A 413 23.95 0.03 1.64
N ARG A 414 24.02 0.77 0.53
CA ARG A 414 23.01 1.75 0.11
C ARG A 414 22.06 1.13 -0.90
N MET A 415 20.89 0.75 -0.42
CA MET A 415 19.95 -0.09 -1.17
C MET A 415 19.45 0.60 -2.44
N ALA A 416 19.10 1.89 -2.37
CA ALA A 416 18.65 2.63 -3.55
C ALA A 416 19.76 2.79 -4.59
N ASN A 417 21.01 3.03 -4.17
CA ASN A 417 22.14 3.11 -5.08
C ASN A 417 22.37 1.80 -5.83
N LEU A 418 22.31 0.68 -5.10
CA LEU A 418 22.38 -0.66 -5.69
C LEU A 418 21.25 -0.88 -6.70
N ALA A 419 20.00 -0.52 -6.33
CA ALA A 419 18.85 -0.66 -7.19
C ALA A 419 18.96 0.13 -8.50
N VAL A 420 19.29 1.43 -8.42
CA VAL A 420 19.39 2.29 -9.61
C VAL A 420 20.53 1.83 -10.53
N TYR A 421 21.67 1.43 -9.97
CA TYR A 421 22.80 0.91 -10.76
C TYR A 421 22.43 -0.39 -11.49
N ALA A 422 21.88 -1.36 -10.78
CA ALA A 422 21.75 -2.74 -11.23
C ALA A 422 20.41 -3.08 -11.92
N THR A 423 19.54 -2.10 -12.15
CA THR A 423 18.27 -2.33 -12.87
C THR A 423 18.24 -1.63 -14.22
N HIS A 424 17.41 -2.13 -15.15
CA HIS A 424 17.26 -1.47 -16.46
C HIS A 424 16.38 -0.22 -16.41
N SER A 425 15.50 -0.09 -15.40
CA SER A 425 14.60 1.05 -15.24
C SER A 425 14.37 1.36 -13.78
N THR A 426 14.34 2.65 -13.48
CA THR A 426 13.93 3.23 -12.19
C THR A 426 12.77 4.19 -12.45
N ASN A 427 11.62 4.01 -11.82
CA ASN A 427 10.51 4.94 -11.99
C ASN A 427 10.07 5.59 -10.69
N GLY A 428 9.61 6.84 -10.83
CA GLY A 428 8.81 7.53 -9.83
C GLY A 428 7.32 7.20 -9.98
N VAL A 429 6.52 7.65 -9.02
CA VAL A 429 5.11 7.26 -8.85
C VAL A 429 4.11 8.41 -9.00
N SER A 430 4.59 9.58 -9.38
CA SER A 430 3.85 10.73 -9.88
C SER A 430 4.77 11.56 -10.79
N ALA A 431 4.21 12.45 -11.59
CA ALA A 431 5.01 13.32 -12.47
C ALA A 431 6.00 14.17 -11.65
N LEU A 432 5.51 14.85 -10.60
CA LEU A 432 6.35 15.66 -9.71
C LEU A 432 7.44 14.81 -9.04
N HIS A 433 7.12 13.64 -8.52
CA HIS A 433 8.10 12.75 -7.90
C HIS A 433 9.20 12.34 -8.87
N SER A 434 8.83 12.00 -10.09
CA SER A 434 9.78 11.59 -11.13
C SER A 434 10.75 12.72 -11.50
N GLU A 435 10.30 13.97 -11.50
CA GLU A 435 11.21 15.12 -11.70
C GLU A 435 12.12 15.33 -10.47
N ILE A 436 11.58 15.23 -9.25
CA ILE A 436 12.39 15.33 -8.02
C ILE A 436 13.48 14.25 -7.99
N LEU A 437 13.20 13.03 -8.46
CA LEU A 437 14.21 11.97 -8.56
C LEU A 437 15.36 12.36 -9.50
N LYS A 438 15.07 12.99 -10.63
CA LYS A 438 16.06 13.45 -11.64
C LYS A 438 16.84 14.66 -11.16
N ASP A 439 16.14 15.62 -10.52
CA ASP A 439 16.73 16.92 -10.18
C ASP A 439 17.51 16.90 -8.88
N SER A 440 17.17 15.99 -7.95
CA SER A 440 17.79 15.95 -6.62
C SER A 440 18.16 14.54 -6.16
N VAL A 441 17.21 13.65 -5.88
CA VAL A 441 17.45 12.39 -5.13
C VAL A 441 18.45 11.49 -5.84
N PHE A 442 18.32 11.33 -7.16
CA PHE A 442 19.18 10.52 -8.02
C PHE A 442 19.81 11.32 -9.15
N HIS A 443 20.03 12.62 -8.93
CA HIS A 443 20.60 13.49 -9.95
C HIS A 443 21.91 12.97 -10.54
N ASP A 444 22.83 12.52 -9.69
CA ASP A 444 24.10 11.96 -10.13
C ASP A 444 23.93 10.73 -11.04
N PHE A 445 22.97 9.85 -10.73
CA PHE A 445 22.62 8.71 -11.58
C PHE A 445 21.93 9.13 -12.87
N TYR A 446 21.02 10.12 -12.78
CA TYR A 446 20.31 10.61 -13.97
C TYR A 446 21.26 11.19 -15.02
N THR A 447 22.29 11.89 -14.59
CA THR A 447 23.30 12.44 -15.52
C THR A 447 24.13 11.35 -16.23
N GLU A 448 24.31 10.17 -15.61
CA GLU A 448 25.02 9.03 -16.22
C GLU A 448 24.10 8.14 -17.07
N TRP A 449 22.86 7.95 -16.64
CA TRP A 449 21.91 7.04 -17.29
C TRP A 449 20.50 7.65 -17.38
N PRO A 450 20.31 8.74 -18.14
CA PRO A 450 19.01 9.44 -18.19
C PRO A 450 17.86 8.56 -18.69
N ASN A 451 18.14 7.58 -19.56
CA ASN A 451 17.14 6.70 -20.15
C ASN A 451 16.56 5.67 -19.15
N LYS A 452 17.23 5.44 -18.02
CA LYS A 452 16.71 4.55 -16.96
C LYS A 452 15.49 5.14 -16.25
N PHE A 453 15.41 6.48 -16.15
CA PHE A 453 14.41 7.17 -15.34
C PHE A 453 13.08 7.31 -16.09
N LYS A 454 12.03 6.81 -15.47
CA LYS A 454 10.67 6.77 -16.03
C LYS A 454 9.67 7.38 -15.04
N ASN A 455 8.48 7.69 -15.51
CA ASN A 455 7.32 7.98 -14.67
C ASN A 455 6.23 6.96 -14.96
N VAL A 456 5.67 6.39 -13.89
CA VAL A 456 4.37 5.72 -13.95
C VAL A 456 3.58 6.22 -12.75
N THR A 457 2.68 7.15 -12.97
CA THR A 457 1.80 7.66 -11.92
C THR A 457 0.97 6.53 -11.33
N ASN A 458 0.88 6.46 -10.02
CA ASN A 458 0.11 5.46 -9.31
C ASN A 458 -1.35 5.40 -9.78
N GLY A 459 -2.01 4.32 -9.47
CA GLY A 459 -3.42 4.12 -9.76
C GLY A 459 -4.12 3.24 -8.74
N ILE A 460 -5.44 3.23 -8.79
CA ILE A 460 -6.32 2.46 -7.90
C ILE A 460 -7.19 1.50 -8.70
N ALA A 461 -7.58 0.38 -8.09
CA ALA A 461 -8.56 -0.54 -8.64
C ALA A 461 -9.95 0.12 -8.57
N HIS A 462 -10.36 0.80 -9.64
CA HIS A 462 -11.62 1.57 -9.67
C HIS A 462 -12.84 0.69 -9.46
N ARG A 463 -12.81 -0.59 -9.84
CA ARG A 463 -13.90 -1.55 -9.56
C ARG A 463 -14.14 -1.70 -8.07
N ARG A 464 -13.08 -1.86 -7.27
CA ARG A 464 -13.20 -1.92 -5.80
C ARG A 464 -13.64 -0.58 -5.22
N TRP A 465 -12.96 0.51 -5.58
CA TRP A 465 -13.12 1.81 -4.92
C TRP A 465 -14.32 2.62 -5.41
N LEU A 466 -14.93 2.24 -6.53
CA LEU A 466 -16.19 2.82 -7.03
C LEU A 466 -17.31 1.76 -7.04
N ASN A 467 -17.23 0.76 -7.90
CA ASN A 467 -18.36 -0.17 -8.10
C ASN A 467 -18.74 -0.95 -6.84
N GLN A 468 -17.76 -1.45 -6.09
CA GLN A 468 -17.99 -2.26 -4.91
C GLN A 468 -18.24 -1.43 -3.65
N SER A 469 -17.54 -0.30 -3.49
CA SER A 469 -17.65 0.57 -2.30
C SER A 469 -18.83 1.52 -2.38
N ASN A 470 -19.22 1.96 -3.58
CA ASN A 470 -20.28 2.95 -3.83
C ASN A 470 -21.23 2.49 -4.97
N PRO A 471 -21.97 1.39 -4.74
CA PRO A 471 -22.81 0.80 -5.79
C PRO A 471 -23.91 1.74 -6.30
N GLU A 472 -24.43 2.65 -5.46
CA GLU A 472 -25.44 3.61 -5.88
C GLU A 472 -24.84 4.62 -6.87
N LEU A 473 -23.62 5.13 -6.63
CA LEU A 473 -22.93 6.00 -7.58
C LEU A 473 -22.61 5.26 -8.88
N ALA A 474 -22.13 4.03 -8.80
CA ALA A 474 -21.85 3.19 -9.97
C ALA A 474 -23.12 2.94 -10.80
N SER A 475 -24.27 2.71 -10.15
CA SER A 475 -25.57 2.57 -10.81
C SER A 475 -26.00 3.86 -11.52
N LEU A 476 -25.86 5.01 -10.89
CA LEU A 476 -26.13 6.31 -11.52
C LEU A 476 -25.23 6.54 -12.74
N ILE A 477 -23.94 6.24 -12.64
CA ILE A 477 -23.01 6.35 -13.76
C ILE A 477 -23.43 5.44 -14.91
N THR A 478 -23.85 4.20 -14.60
CA THR A 478 -24.35 3.24 -15.60
C THR A 478 -25.62 3.75 -16.28
N GLU A 479 -26.56 4.34 -15.53
CA GLU A 479 -27.76 4.98 -16.09
C GLU A 479 -27.42 6.10 -17.07
N LEU A 480 -26.43 6.94 -16.74
CA LEU A 480 -26.06 8.12 -17.52
C LEU A 480 -25.16 7.81 -18.71
N THR A 481 -24.22 6.88 -18.60
CA THR A 481 -23.13 6.70 -19.56
C THR A 481 -22.92 5.28 -20.07
N GLY A 482 -23.68 4.30 -19.55
CA GLY A 482 -23.46 2.88 -19.77
C GLY A 482 -22.42 2.29 -18.83
N ASP A 483 -22.23 0.98 -18.87
CA ASP A 483 -21.36 0.18 -17.99
C ASP A 483 -19.90 0.11 -18.45
N GLY A 484 -19.58 0.70 -19.58
CA GLY A 484 -18.24 0.61 -20.19
C GLY A 484 -17.09 1.09 -19.27
N PHE A 485 -17.36 1.98 -18.31
CA PHE A 485 -16.37 2.46 -17.34
C PHE A 485 -15.86 1.35 -16.40
N ILE A 486 -16.60 0.25 -16.24
CA ILE A 486 -16.15 -0.91 -15.44
C ILE A 486 -14.89 -1.53 -16.05
N HIS A 487 -14.84 -1.58 -17.39
CA HIS A 487 -13.73 -2.14 -18.16
C HIS A 487 -12.69 -1.09 -18.55
N ASP A 488 -13.11 0.17 -18.73
CA ASP A 488 -12.26 1.28 -19.11
C ASP A 488 -12.65 2.56 -18.35
N ALA A 489 -11.95 2.83 -17.26
CA ALA A 489 -12.23 3.96 -16.40
C ALA A 489 -12.16 5.33 -17.10
N ALA A 490 -11.48 5.44 -18.25
CA ALA A 490 -11.45 6.68 -19.05
C ALA A 490 -12.86 7.10 -19.51
N GLN A 491 -13.79 6.15 -19.60
CA GLN A 491 -15.19 6.43 -19.96
C GLN A 491 -15.96 7.22 -18.91
N LEU A 492 -15.45 7.34 -17.68
CA LEU A 492 -16.03 8.23 -16.66
C LEU A 492 -16.09 9.68 -17.13
N GLU A 493 -15.20 10.10 -18.03
CA GLU A 493 -15.19 11.46 -18.60
C GLU A 493 -16.50 11.81 -19.31
N LYS A 494 -17.28 10.83 -19.77
CA LYS A 494 -18.61 11.05 -20.35
C LYS A 494 -19.58 11.76 -19.38
N LEU A 495 -19.34 11.64 -18.06
CA LEU A 495 -20.12 12.34 -17.04
C LEU A 495 -20.04 13.85 -17.14
N MET A 496 -19.00 14.41 -17.76
CA MET A 496 -18.85 15.86 -17.93
C MET A 496 -20.05 16.54 -18.61
N LYS A 497 -20.82 15.80 -19.42
CA LYS A 497 -22.04 16.28 -20.06
C LYS A 497 -23.13 16.66 -19.08
N TYR A 498 -23.08 16.15 -17.87
CA TYR A 498 -24.12 16.28 -16.83
C TYR A 498 -23.69 17.18 -15.67
N LYS A 499 -22.54 17.86 -15.75
CA LYS A 499 -22.01 18.66 -14.64
C LYS A 499 -22.96 19.78 -14.18
N ASP A 500 -23.74 20.33 -15.11
CA ASP A 500 -24.69 21.41 -14.85
C ASP A 500 -26.16 20.93 -14.80
N ASP A 501 -26.39 19.60 -14.85
CA ASP A 501 -27.73 19.02 -14.77
C ASP A 501 -28.18 18.92 -13.31
N THR A 502 -29.15 19.76 -12.96
CA THR A 502 -29.68 19.85 -11.59
C THR A 502 -30.33 18.56 -11.08
N SER A 503 -30.88 17.74 -11.98
CA SER A 503 -31.46 16.43 -11.60
C SER A 503 -30.40 15.44 -11.22
N VAL A 504 -29.27 15.44 -11.93
CA VAL A 504 -28.12 14.59 -11.63
C VAL A 504 -27.44 15.08 -10.33
N GLN A 505 -27.27 16.38 -10.16
CA GLN A 505 -26.70 16.97 -8.94
C GLN A 505 -27.52 16.60 -7.69
N LYS A 506 -28.85 16.60 -7.79
CA LYS A 506 -29.73 16.16 -6.72
C LYS A 506 -29.55 14.67 -6.38
N LYS A 507 -29.48 13.78 -7.39
CA LYS A 507 -29.20 12.36 -7.20
C LYS A 507 -27.83 12.15 -6.52
N LEU A 508 -26.80 12.91 -6.91
CA LEU A 508 -25.47 12.85 -6.28
C LEU A 508 -25.54 13.22 -4.80
N ALA A 509 -26.25 14.29 -4.44
CA ALA A 509 -26.45 14.70 -3.06
C ALA A 509 -27.16 13.60 -2.23
N GLU A 510 -28.20 12.97 -2.79
CA GLU A 510 -28.92 11.86 -2.15
C GLU A 510 -27.99 10.65 -1.92
N ILE A 511 -27.21 10.23 -2.92
CA ILE A 511 -26.24 9.13 -2.82
C ILE A 511 -25.18 9.46 -1.75
N LYS A 512 -24.66 10.68 -1.75
CA LYS A 512 -23.68 11.13 -0.74
C LYS A 512 -24.27 11.03 0.67
N LEU A 513 -25.51 11.51 0.85
CA LEU A 513 -26.19 11.43 2.14
C LEU A 513 -26.39 9.97 2.60
N HIS A 514 -26.77 9.05 1.73
CA HIS A 514 -26.89 7.63 2.06
C HIS A 514 -25.55 7.03 2.51
N ASN A 515 -24.45 7.36 1.83
CA ASN A 515 -23.12 6.90 2.23
C ASN A 515 -22.69 7.49 3.59
N LYS A 516 -23.03 8.75 3.87
CA LYS A 516 -22.79 9.39 5.17
C LYS A 516 -23.59 8.73 6.28
N GLN A 517 -24.84 8.39 6.02
CA GLN A 517 -25.71 7.65 6.96
C GLN A 517 -25.13 6.25 7.25
N ARG A 518 -24.67 5.51 6.22
CA ARG A 518 -23.99 4.22 6.39
C ARG A 518 -22.76 4.33 7.29
N LEU A 519 -21.92 5.32 7.04
CA LEU A 519 -20.73 5.56 7.86
C LEU A 519 -21.11 5.95 9.30
N ALA A 520 -22.08 6.84 9.49
CA ALA A 520 -22.53 7.27 10.81
C ALA A 520 -23.08 6.10 11.63
N GLU A 521 -23.87 5.21 11.02
CA GLU A 521 -24.39 4.01 11.68
C GLU A 521 -23.26 3.03 12.04
N HIS A 522 -22.27 2.87 11.15
CA HIS A 522 -21.12 2.01 11.42
C HIS A 522 -20.26 2.56 12.58
N VAL A 523 -19.99 3.86 12.63
CA VAL A 523 -19.30 4.53 13.76
C VAL A 523 -20.06 4.35 15.05
N LYS A 524 -21.39 4.53 15.03
CA LYS A 524 -22.23 4.31 16.21
C LYS A 524 -22.17 2.87 16.71
N ARG A 525 -22.25 1.91 15.81
CA ARG A 525 -22.22 0.47 16.13
C ARG A 525 -20.86 0.03 16.71
N THR A 526 -19.76 0.51 16.13
CA THR A 526 -18.41 0.04 16.45
C THR A 526 -17.73 0.83 17.55
N GLN A 527 -18.01 2.14 17.65
CA GLN A 527 -17.34 3.06 18.57
C GLN A 527 -18.30 3.78 19.54
N GLY A 528 -19.62 3.59 19.40
CA GLY A 528 -20.63 4.23 20.27
C GLY A 528 -20.77 5.74 20.05
N GLN A 529 -20.15 6.31 19.04
CA GLN A 529 -20.17 7.76 18.78
C GLN A 529 -21.29 8.14 17.82
N ILE A 530 -21.88 9.31 18.05
CA ILE A 530 -22.97 9.84 17.22
C ILE A 530 -22.39 10.85 16.25
N VAL A 531 -22.70 10.69 14.96
CA VAL A 531 -22.29 11.58 13.87
C VAL A 531 -23.54 12.10 13.18
N ASP A 532 -23.62 13.41 12.96
CA ASP A 532 -24.67 14.01 12.12
C ASP A 532 -24.33 13.84 10.64
N PRO A 533 -25.09 13.05 9.86
CA PRO A 533 -24.83 12.88 8.44
C PRO A 533 -25.08 14.15 7.60
N ASN A 534 -25.67 15.21 8.16
CA ASN A 534 -25.85 16.48 7.47
C ASN A 534 -24.64 17.43 7.65
N SER A 535 -23.71 17.13 8.57
CA SER A 535 -22.45 17.89 8.71
C SER A 535 -21.51 17.65 7.53
N ILE A 536 -20.59 18.56 7.26
CA ILE A 536 -19.51 18.33 6.29
C ILE A 536 -18.64 17.19 6.80
N PHE A 537 -18.39 16.15 5.97
CA PHE A 537 -17.46 15.07 6.30
C PHE A 537 -16.09 15.38 5.71
N ASP A 538 -15.19 15.81 6.56
CA ASP A 538 -13.79 16.12 6.25
C ASP A 538 -12.88 14.97 6.73
N VAL A 539 -12.14 14.35 5.81
CA VAL A 539 -11.51 13.04 6.07
C VAL A 539 -10.01 13.06 5.79
N GLN A 540 -9.23 12.77 6.84
CA GLN A 540 -7.78 12.55 6.77
C GLN A 540 -7.44 11.15 7.28
N VAL A 541 -7.41 10.16 6.39
CA VAL A 541 -7.10 8.77 6.73
C VAL A 541 -5.84 8.32 6.01
N LYS A 542 -4.75 8.27 6.76
CA LYS A 542 -3.41 7.91 6.28
C LYS A 542 -2.54 7.50 7.47
N ARG A 543 -1.44 6.78 7.18
CA ARG A 543 -0.42 6.49 8.18
C ARG A 543 -0.01 7.77 8.92
N LEU A 544 0.12 7.72 10.24
CA LEU A 544 0.55 8.89 11.00
C LEU A 544 2.04 9.14 10.78
N HIS A 545 2.35 10.32 10.26
CA HIS A 545 3.72 10.79 10.08
C HIS A 545 3.73 12.33 10.03
N GLU A 546 4.78 12.95 10.56
CA GLU A 546 4.87 14.42 10.64
C GLU A 546 4.73 15.11 9.28
N TYR A 547 5.30 14.56 8.19
CA TYR A 547 5.23 15.18 6.87
C TYR A 547 3.81 15.21 6.29
N LYS A 548 2.91 14.33 6.76
CA LYS A 548 1.48 14.31 6.37
C LYS A 548 0.66 15.36 7.09
N ARG A 549 1.25 15.99 8.09
CA ARG A 549 0.76 17.16 8.84
C ARG A 549 -0.63 17.00 9.49
N GLN A 550 -0.95 15.78 10.00
CA GLN A 550 -2.19 15.58 10.77
C GLN A 550 -2.28 16.54 11.96
N HIS A 551 -1.14 16.89 12.56
CA HIS A 551 -1.07 17.90 13.63
C HIS A 551 -1.47 19.30 13.17
N MET A 552 -1.22 19.69 11.92
CA MET A 552 -1.70 20.98 11.38
C MET A 552 -3.22 21.01 11.27
N ASN A 553 -3.85 19.94 10.80
CA ASN A 553 -5.31 19.79 10.80
C ASN A 553 -5.86 19.85 12.24
N ALA A 554 -5.27 19.11 13.17
CA ALA A 554 -5.68 19.13 14.57
C ALA A 554 -5.54 20.52 15.23
N LEU A 555 -4.47 21.26 14.91
CA LEU A 555 -4.30 22.66 15.36
C LEU A 555 -5.39 23.59 14.77
N HIS A 556 -5.76 23.40 13.51
CA HIS A 556 -6.86 24.14 12.92
C HIS A 556 -8.18 23.83 13.65
N ILE A 557 -8.49 22.57 13.88
CA ILE A 557 -9.69 22.16 14.63
C ILE A 557 -9.70 22.78 16.03
N LEU A 558 -8.56 22.79 16.72
CA LEU A 558 -8.42 23.46 18.01
C LEU A 558 -8.68 24.96 17.92
N SER A 559 -8.19 25.62 16.90
CA SER A 559 -8.45 27.06 16.68
C SER A 559 -9.92 27.34 16.40
N VAL A 560 -10.61 26.49 15.63
CA VAL A 560 -12.07 26.59 15.40
C VAL A 560 -12.83 26.35 16.69
N TYR A 561 -12.45 25.37 17.49
CA TYR A 561 -13.05 25.13 18.81
C TYR A 561 -12.94 26.38 19.71
N GLN A 562 -11.74 26.97 19.82
CA GLN A 562 -11.51 28.18 20.61
C GLN A 562 -12.36 29.37 20.09
N TRP A 563 -12.41 29.51 18.76
CA TRP A 563 -13.20 30.56 18.12
C TRP A 563 -14.71 30.40 18.36
N LEU A 564 -15.24 29.17 18.28
CA LEU A 564 -16.65 28.90 18.56
C LEU A 564 -17.03 29.17 20.01
N LEU A 565 -16.12 28.93 20.97
CA LEU A 565 -16.33 29.29 22.37
C LEU A 565 -16.43 30.81 22.58
N GLU A 566 -15.64 31.57 21.84
CA GLU A 566 -15.67 33.06 21.87
C GLU A 566 -16.88 33.62 21.06
N ASN A 567 -17.41 32.86 20.10
CA ASN A 567 -18.47 33.28 19.18
C ASN A 567 -19.61 32.24 19.10
N PRO A 568 -20.36 31.98 20.17
CA PRO A 568 -21.34 30.90 20.24
C PRO A 568 -22.49 31.00 19.22
N ASN A 569 -22.79 32.21 18.77
CA ASN A 569 -23.85 32.51 17.79
C ASN A 569 -23.35 32.60 16.34
N ALA A 570 -22.08 32.28 16.09
CA ALA A 570 -21.52 32.30 14.75
C ALA A 570 -22.27 31.37 13.78
N ASP A 571 -22.48 31.84 12.54
CA ASP A 571 -22.96 31.01 11.44
C ASP A 571 -21.81 30.12 10.93
N TYR A 572 -21.71 28.93 11.53
CA TYR A 572 -20.71 27.90 11.18
C TYR A 572 -21.45 26.64 10.74
N THR A 573 -21.14 26.17 9.55
CA THR A 573 -21.75 24.95 9.01
C THR A 573 -21.30 23.73 9.83
N PRO A 574 -22.18 22.88 10.32
CA PRO A 574 -21.79 21.70 11.07
C PRO A 574 -20.71 20.88 10.34
N HIS A 575 -19.64 20.55 11.02
CA HIS A 575 -18.44 19.92 10.47
C HIS A 575 -17.98 18.74 11.32
N THR A 576 -17.75 17.61 10.70
CA THR A 576 -17.21 16.43 11.33
C THR A 576 -15.89 16.04 10.66
N PHE A 577 -14.81 16.16 11.43
CA PHE A 577 -13.48 15.72 11.00
C PHE A 577 -13.25 14.26 11.35
N PHE A 578 -12.84 13.48 10.37
CA PHE A 578 -12.50 12.07 10.55
C PHE A 578 -10.99 11.87 10.42
N PHE A 579 -10.40 11.27 11.43
CA PHE A 579 -9.03 10.78 11.40
C PHE A 579 -9.00 9.25 11.46
N GLY A 580 -8.07 8.66 10.73
CA GLY A 580 -7.74 7.24 10.84
C GLY A 580 -6.25 7.08 10.54
N ALA A 581 -5.49 6.63 11.53
CA ALA A 581 -4.04 6.60 11.44
C ALA A 581 -3.44 5.57 12.39
N LYS A 582 -2.42 4.86 11.91
CA LYS A 582 -1.53 4.05 12.75
C LYS A 582 -0.15 4.69 12.75
N ALA A 583 0.43 4.91 13.94
CA ALA A 583 1.82 5.32 14.11
C ALA A 583 2.72 4.08 14.13
N ALA A 584 3.95 4.18 13.61
CA ALA A 584 4.94 3.11 13.78
C ALA A 584 5.20 2.89 15.30
N PRO A 585 5.41 1.63 15.75
CA PRO A 585 5.51 1.31 17.18
C PRO A 585 6.54 2.13 17.94
N GLY A 586 7.73 2.34 17.37
CA GLY A 586 8.83 3.11 17.95
C GLY A 586 8.77 4.62 17.68
N TYR A 587 7.76 5.13 16.97
CA TYR A 587 7.65 6.56 16.65
C TYR A 587 6.82 7.30 17.71
N TYR A 588 7.41 7.49 18.88
CA TYR A 588 6.73 8.08 20.04
C TYR A 588 6.17 9.48 19.78
N PHE A 589 6.86 10.31 19.01
CA PHE A 589 6.37 11.64 18.66
C PHE A 589 5.08 11.57 17.82
N ALA A 590 5.00 10.64 16.87
CA ALA A 590 3.76 10.39 16.11
C ALA A 590 2.64 9.89 17.03
N LYS A 591 2.96 9.06 18.04
CA LYS A 591 1.98 8.62 19.05
C LYS A 591 1.47 9.78 19.91
N GLU A 592 2.31 10.77 20.21
CA GLU A 592 1.88 11.99 20.90
C GLU A 592 0.94 12.83 20.05
N ILE A 593 1.21 12.97 18.74
CA ILE A 593 0.28 13.63 17.80
C ILE A 593 -1.07 12.89 17.78
N LEU A 594 -1.06 11.58 17.73
CA LEU A 594 -2.28 10.76 17.78
C LEU A 594 -3.03 11.00 19.08
N GLN A 595 -2.34 11.00 20.22
CA GLN A 595 -2.94 11.27 21.53
C GLN A 595 -3.55 12.67 21.59
N PHE A 596 -2.88 13.67 21.00
CA PHE A 596 -3.42 15.02 20.87
C PHE A 596 -4.75 15.02 20.11
N ILE A 597 -4.83 14.36 18.95
CA ILE A 597 -6.05 14.26 18.14
C ILE A 597 -7.19 13.60 18.93
N VAL A 598 -6.90 12.50 19.62
CA VAL A 598 -7.91 11.77 20.43
C VAL A 598 -8.38 12.62 21.62
N CYS A 599 -7.45 13.27 22.32
CA CYS A 599 -7.78 14.15 23.43
C CYS A 599 -8.63 15.37 22.98
N LEU A 600 -8.30 15.93 21.82
CA LEU A 600 -9.07 16.99 21.19
C LEU A 600 -10.49 16.53 20.83
N ALA A 601 -10.61 15.32 20.27
CA ALA A 601 -11.89 14.70 19.95
C ALA A 601 -12.76 14.54 21.21
N ASP A 602 -12.21 13.99 22.28
CA ASP A 602 -12.91 13.84 23.55
C ASP A 602 -13.37 15.20 24.13
N THR A 603 -12.52 16.21 24.06
CA THR A 603 -12.83 17.56 24.53
C THR A 603 -14.00 18.16 23.77
N ILE A 604 -13.94 18.16 22.45
CA ILE A 604 -14.93 18.79 21.57
C ILE A 604 -16.27 18.04 21.62
N ASN A 605 -16.22 16.72 21.50
CA ASN A 605 -17.42 15.89 21.38
C ASN A 605 -18.26 15.89 22.66
N ASN A 606 -17.65 16.14 23.82
CA ASN A 606 -18.31 16.21 25.11
C ASN A 606 -18.65 17.66 25.53
N ASP A 607 -18.29 18.69 24.78
CA ASP A 607 -18.64 20.07 25.07
C ASP A 607 -19.97 20.48 24.40
N PRO A 608 -21.07 20.61 25.18
CA PRO A 608 -22.40 20.93 24.63
C PRO A 608 -22.48 22.32 23.99
N ARG A 609 -21.49 23.19 24.23
CA ARG A 609 -21.46 24.55 23.60
C ARG A 609 -21.11 24.50 22.13
N VAL A 610 -20.40 23.45 21.67
CA VAL A 610 -19.86 23.35 20.30
C VAL A 610 -20.20 22.07 19.58
N ASN A 611 -20.53 20.97 20.27
CA ASN A 611 -20.63 19.62 19.68
C ASN A 611 -21.79 19.44 18.70
N GLN A 612 -22.66 20.45 18.52
CA GLN A 612 -23.66 20.48 17.45
C GLN A 612 -23.10 21.09 16.14
N LYS A 613 -21.97 21.80 16.25
CA LYS A 613 -21.32 22.48 15.12
C LYS A 613 -20.00 21.82 14.70
N LEU A 614 -19.27 21.27 15.68
CA LEU A 614 -17.94 20.71 15.47
C LEU A 614 -17.84 19.34 16.15
N ARG A 615 -17.38 18.33 15.40
CA ARG A 615 -17.09 16.99 15.88
C ARG A 615 -15.79 16.46 15.31
N VAL A 616 -15.14 15.61 16.07
CA VAL A 616 -13.93 14.90 15.66
C VAL A 616 -14.07 13.42 15.94
N ILE A 617 -13.89 12.60 14.94
CA ILE A 617 -13.98 11.13 15.04
C ILE A 617 -12.61 10.55 14.71
N PHE A 618 -12.00 9.88 15.65
CA PHE A 618 -10.83 9.05 15.37
C PHE A 618 -11.27 7.60 15.13
N VAL A 619 -11.00 7.11 13.92
CA VAL A 619 -11.33 5.74 13.53
C VAL A 619 -10.23 4.81 14.04
N GLU A 620 -10.53 4.07 15.13
CA GLU A 620 -9.61 3.09 15.70
C GLU A 620 -9.37 1.93 14.73
N ASN A 621 -8.13 1.51 14.64
CA ASN A 621 -7.70 0.38 13.80
C ASN A 621 -8.06 0.53 12.31
N TYR A 622 -7.85 1.71 11.73
CA TYR A 622 -8.12 1.97 10.32
C TYR A 622 -7.53 0.89 9.40
N CYS A 623 -8.32 0.40 8.46
CA CYS A 623 -8.00 -0.67 7.51
C CYS A 623 -8.78 -0.49 6.20
N VAL A 624 -8.66 -1.44 5.26
CA VAL A 624 -9.33 -1.34 3.94
C VAL A 624 -10.85 -1.31 4.07
N SER A 625 -11.44 -2.14 4.93
CA SER A 625 -12.90 -2.16 5.13
C SER A 625 -13.44 -0.82 5.68
N TRP A 626 -12.70 -0.14 6.55
CA TRP A 626 -13.00 1.25 6.94
C TRP A 626 -12.91 2.22 5.77
N ALA A 627 -11.87 2.08 4.93
CA ALA A 627 -11.68 2.95 3.76
C ALA A 627 -12.83 2.84 2.76
N GLU A 628 -13.39 1.65 2.58
CA GLU A 628 -14.54 1.38 1.71
C GLU A 628 -15.84 2.06 2.17
N LEU A 629 -15.93 2.47 3.46
CA LEU A 629 -17.02 3.27 3.99
C LEU A 629 -16.72 4.77 3.98
N LEU A 630 -15.46 5.14 4.31
CA LEU A 630 -15.05 6.54 4.43
C LEU A 630 -14.94 7.24 3.07
N THR A 631 -14.41 6.55 2.05
CA THR A 631 -14.18 7.20 0.75
C THR A 631 -15.47 7.60 0.03
N PRO A 632 -16.57 6.79 0.03
CA PRO A 632 -17.84 7.25 -0.53
C PRO A 632 -18.54 8.34 0.29
N ALA A 633 -18.34 8.35 1.61
CA ALA A 633 -19.00 9.28 2.52
C ALA A 633 -18.31 10.67 2.59
N ALA A 634 -17.04 10.76 2.26
CA ALA A 634 -16.29 12.01 2.37
C ALA A 634 -16.76 13.09 1.39
N GLU A 635 -16.77 14.32 1.86
CA GLU A 635 -16.97 15.52 1.04
C GLU A 635 -15.65 16.25 0.81
N ILE A 636 -14.77 16.28 1.81
CA ILE A 636 -13.42 16.86 1.73
C ILE A 636 -12.39 15.75 1.92
N SER A 637 -11.42 15.72 1.03
CA SER A 637 -10.26 14.84 1.05
C SER A 637 -9.03 15.64 1.47
N GLU A 638 -8.54 15.40 2.68
CA GLU A 638 -7.37 16.07 3.25
C GLU A 638 -6.07 15.50 2.70
N GLN A 639 -5.38 16.27 1.86
CA GLN A 639 -4.14 15.91 1.19
C GLN A 639 -3.08 17.01 1.41
N ILE A 640 -2.71 17.20 2.67
CA ILE A 640 -2.08 18.39 3.20
C ILE A 640 -0.58 18.23 3.54
N SER A 641 0.11 17.27 2.96
CA SER A 641 1.56 17.10 3.12
C SER A 641 2.32 18.37 2.73
N LEU A 642 3.51 18.57 3.30
CA LEU A 642 4.39 19.66 2.84
C LEU A 642 4.80 19.39 1.39
N ALA A 643 4.70 20.41 0.53
CA ALA A 643 5.04 20.23 -0.88
C ALA A 643 6.47 19.70 -1.07
N GLY A 644 6.61 18.66 -1.88
CA GLY A 644 7.87 17.96 -2.11
C GLY A 644 8.17 16.84 -1.10
N THR A 645 7.18 16.34 -0.35
CA THR A 645 7.39 15.26 0.64
C THR A 645 6.56 14.00 0.38
N GLU A 646 5.38 14.10 -0.21
CA GLU A 646 4.57 12.94 -0.59
C GLU A 646 4.86 12.54 -2.04
N ALA A 647 5.39 11.35 -2.27
CA ALA A 647 5.76 10.89 -3.62
C ALA A 647 4.57 10.85 -4.58
N SER A 648 3.41 10.39 -4.13
CA SER A 648 2.19 10.33 -4.94
C SER A 648 0.94 10.56 -4.09
N GLY A 649 0.74 9.70 -3.08
CA GLY A 649 -0.55 9.44 -2.51
C GLY A 649 -1.40 8.53 -3.41
N THR A 650 -2.33 7.81 -2.81
CA THR A 650 -3.36 7.04 -3.51
C THR A 650 -4.73 7.22 -2.88
N SER A 651 -4.79 7.67 -1.61
CA SER A 651 -6.07 8.04 -0.98
C SER A 651 -6.75 9.19 -1.71
N ASN A 652 -6.00 10.18 -2.19
CA ASN A 652 -6.50 11.27 -3.03
C ASN A 652 -7.30 10.77 -4.23
N MET A 653 -6.82 9.72 -4.92
CA MET A 653 -7.48 9.11 -6.08
C MET A 653 -8.79 8.38 -5.69
N LYS A 654 -8.80 7.69 -4.54
CA LYS A 654 -9.98 6.98 -4.01
C LYS A 654 -11.10 7.96 -3.64
N PHE A 655 -10.75 9.06 -3.00
CA PHE A 655 -11.68 10.12 -2.66
C PHE A 655 -12.19 10.83 -3.91
N MET A 656 -11.30 11.16 -4.86
CA MET A 656 -11.63 11.81 -6.12
C MET A 656 -12.68 11.03 -6.93
N ILE A 657 -12.49 9.71 -7.09
CA ILE A 657 -13.44 8.89 -7.87
C ILE A 657 -14.81 8.79 -7.21
N ASN A 658 -14.88 8.99 -5.89
CA ASN A 658 -16.11 9.05 -5.10
C ASN A 658 -16.68 10.48 -4.97
N GLY A 659 -16.11 11.45 -5.70
CA GLY A 659 -16.61 12.82 -5.76
C GLY A 659 -16.28 13.69 -4.56
N ALA A 660 -15.34 13.29 -3.70
CA ALA A 660 -14.82 14.17 -2.67
C ALA A 660 -13.90 15.24 -3.27
N ILE A 661 -13.97 16.46 -2.73
CA ILE A 661 -13.13 17.56 -3.18
C ILE A 661 -11.80 17.52 -2.43
N THR A 662 -10.71 17.51 -3.16
CA THR A 662 -9.37 17.56 -2.56
C THR A 662 -9.12 18.96 -1.98
N LEU A 663 -8.83 19.00 -0.68
CA LEU A 663 -8.23 20.16 -0.02
C LEU A 663 -6.76 19.78 0.24
N GLY A 664 -5.84 20.42 -0.43
CA GLY A 664 -4.47 19.95 -0.42
C GLY A 664 -3.43 20.95 -0.93
N THR A 665 -2.19 20.49 -0.86
CA THR A 665 -1.02 21.18 -1.41
C THR A 665 -0.70 20.67 -2.81
N LEU A 666 0.10 21.43 -3.58
CA LEU A 666 0.67 20.98 -4.85
C LEU A 666 1.84 20.01 -4.59
N ASP A 667 1.50 18.79 -4.16
CA ASP A 667 2.43 17.73 -3.81
C ASP A 667 1.96 16.37 -4.39
N GLY A 668 2.89 15.51 -4.74
CA GLY A 668 2.60 14.19 -5.29
C GLY A 668 1.60 14.24 -6.45
N ALA A 669 0.65 13.31 -6.44
CA ALA A 669 -0.40 13.23 -7.47
C ALA A 669 -1.48 14.32 -7.36
N ASN A 670 -1.48 15.16 -6.31
CA ASN A 670 -2.40 16.29 -6.24
C ASN A 670 -2.18 17.28 -7.40
N VAL A 671 -0.94 17.38 -7.90
CA VAL A 671 -0.62 18.19 -9.10
C VAL A 671 -1.39 17.66 -10.31
N GLU A 672 -1.36 16.36 -10.55
CA GLU A 672 -2.08 15.72 -11.67
C GLU A 672 -3.60 15.74 -11.47
N ILE A 673 -4.09 15.72 -10.22
CA ILE A 673 -5.52 15.94 -9.92
C ILE A 673 -5.90 17.37 -10.32
N HIS A 674 -5.13 18.36 -9.89
CA HIS A 674 -5.35 19.76 -10.25
C HIS A 674 -5.38 19.96 -11.77
N ASP A 675 -4.40 19.41 -12.48
CA ASP A 675 -4.33 19.49 -13.96
C ASP A 675 -5.57 18.87 -14.63
N ALA A 676 -6.12 17.79 -14.04
CA ALA A 676 -7.28 17.10 -14.58
C ALA A 676 -8.58 17.87 -14.33
N VAL A 677 -8.78 18.44 -13.14
CA VAL A 677 -10.07 19.04 -12.73
C VAL A 677 -10.11 20.56 -12.88
N GLY A 678 -8.97 21.25 -12.91
CA GLY A 678 -8.84 22.69 -12.96
C GLY A 678 -9.09 23.39 -11.62
N ASP A 679 -8.72 24.69 -11.53
CA ASP A 679 -8.74 25.50 -10.31
C ASP A 679 -10.09 25.57 -9.59
N ASP A 680 -11.18 25.48 -10.34
CA ASP A 680 -12.54 25.61 -9.80
C ASP A 680 -13.03 24.34 -9.07
N ASN A 681 -12.35 23.20 -9.20
CA ASN A 681 -12.84 21.90 -8.72
C ASN A 681 -11.89 21.24 -7.71
N ILE A 682 -10.94 21.99 -7.17
CA ILE A 682 -9.99 21.61 -6.13
C ILE A 682 -9.78 22.81 -5.20
N ILE A 683 -9.39 22.58 -3.96
CA ILE A 683 -9.07 23.64 -3.00
C ILE A 683 -7.60 23.52 -2.65
N LEU A 684 -6.78 24.41 -3.21
CA LEU A 684 -5.35 24.42 -3.01
C LEU A 684 -4.94 25.46 -1.96
N PHE A 685 -3.87 25.14 -1.23
CA PHE A 685 -3.23 26.03 -0.28
C PHE A 685 -1.73 25.72 -0.15
N GLY A 686 -1.03 26.58 0.59
CA GLY A 686 0.33 26.35 1.02
C GLY A 686 1.38 26.64 -0.04
N MET A 687 2.64 26.48 0.36
CA MET A 687 3.81 26.72 -0.47
C MET A 687 3.97 25.64 -1.53
N THR A 688 4.53 26.03 -2.66
CA THR A 688 5.04 25.11 -3.68
C THR A 688 6.41 24.54 -3.29
N THR A 689 6.85 23.46 -3.92
CA THR A 689 8.17 22.85 -3.65
C THR A 689 9.34 23.84 -3.77
N PRO A 690 9.43 24.73 -4.79
CA PRO A 690 10.46 25.77 -4.83
C PRO A 690 10.40 26.76 -3.66
N GLU A 691 9.20 27.15 -3.23
CA GLU A 691 9.02 28.06 -2.10
C GLU A 691 9.45 27.41 -0.77
N VAL A 692 9.11 26.14 -0.57
CA VAL A 692 9.59 25.35 0.59
C VAL A 692 11.11 25.31 0.61
N ASN A 693 11.75 24.99 -0.52
CA ASN A 693 13.20 24.93 -0.62
C ASN A 693 13.84 26.30 -0.35
N SER A 694 13.28 27.36 -0.89
CA SER A 694 13.75 28.74 -0.67
C SER A 694 13.62 29.16 0.79
N LEU A 695 12.48 28.88 1.43
CA LEU A 695 12.27 29.18 2.84
C LEU A 695 13.22 28.39 3.75
N ARG A 696 13.46 27.12 3.44
CA ARG A 696 14.42 26.28 4.17
C ARG A 696 15.86 26.83 4.03
N ALA A 697 16.26 27.22 2.82
CA ALA A 697 17.57 27.79 2.55
C ALA A 697 17.79 29.15 3.23
N SER A 698 16.75 29.97 3.38
CA SER A 698 16.80 31.27 4.05
C SER A 698 16.82 31.20 5.60
N GLY A 699 16.64 30.01 6.18
CA GLY A 699 16.63 29.80 7.61
C GLY A 699 15.25 30.03 8.23
N TYR A 700 14.31 29.11 7.98
CA TYR A 700 12.98 29.15 8.57
C TYR A 700 13.01 29.17 10.10
N ASN A 701 12.25 30.12 10.70
CA ASN A 701 12.10 30.22 12.15
C ASN A 701 10.59 30.19 12.50
N PRO A 702 10.08 29.12 13.08
CA PRO A 702 8.66 28.97 13.42
C PRO A 702 8.18 29.98 14.47
N ARG A 703 9.07 30.49 15.33
CA ARG A 703 8.71 31.52 16.33
C ARG A 703 8.16 32.79 15.70
N ASN A 704 8.59 33.14 14.49
CA ASN A 704 8.02 34.31 13.78
C ASN A 704 6.51 34.16 13.53
N GLN A 705 6.05 32.92 13.21
CA GLN A 705 4.62 32.65 13.03
C GLN A 705 3.87 32.71 14.36
N TYR A 706 4.46 32.14 15.41
CA TYR A 706 3.90 32.19 16.77
C TYR A 706 3.76 33.64 17.30
N GLU A 707 4.77 34.49 17.08
CA GLU A 707 4.78 35.86 17.60
C GLU A 707 3.82 36.79 16.86
N HIS A 708 3.61 36.58 15.56
CA HIS A 708 2.84 37.47 14.71
C HIS A 708 1.43 37.00 14.35
N ASN A 709 1.02 35.80 14.81
CA ASN A 709 -0.31 35.24 14.57
C ASN A 709 -0.96 34.78 15.87
N ASP A 710 -1.97 35.54 16.32
CA ASP A 710 -2.67 35.26 17.59
C ASP A 710 -3.39 33.92 17.61
N ILE A 711 -3.88 33.45 16.45
CA ILE A 711 -4.58 32.16 16.34
C ILE A 711 -3.57 31.03 16.57
N ILE A 712 -2.42 31.10 15.91
CA ILE A 712 -1.32 30.13 16.10
C ILE A 712 -0.85 30.14 17.54
N ARG A 713 -0.63 31.34 18.12
CA ARG A 713 -0.17 31.49 19.50
C ARG A 713 -1.15 30.84 20.48
N LYS A 714 -2.44 31.12 20.39
CA LYS A 714 -3.47 30.52 21.26
C LYS A 714 -3.50 28.99 21.14
N ALA A 715 -3.40 28.45 19.91
CA ALA A 715 -3.41 27.02 19.68
C ALA A 715 -2.14 26.33 20.23
N ILE A 716 -0.96 26.93 20.02
CA ILE A 716 0.31 26.40 20.55
C ILE A 716 0.35 26.49 22.09
N ASP A 717 -0.07 27.61 22.67
CA ASP A 717 -0.12 27.77 24.15
C ASP A 717 -1.03 26.72 24.79
N ALA A 718 -2.14 26.38 24.15
CA ALA A 718 -3.04 25.34 24.65
C ALA A 718 -2.39 23.93 24.67
N LEU A 719 -1.47 23.61 23.77
CA LEU A 719 -0.70 22.36 23.83
C LEU A 719 0.19 22.30 25.08
N GLY A 720 0.83 23.43 25.42
CA GLY A 720 1.68 23.53 26.61
C GLY A 720 0.89 23.53 27.91
N GLN A 721 -0.26 24.20 27.94
CA GLN A 721 -1.18 24.21 29.08
C GLN A 721 -1.91 22.88 29.25
N GLY A 722 -2.21 22.22 28.14
CA GLY A 722 -2.92 20.96 28.09
C GLY A 722 -4.44 21.08 28.24
N PHE A 723 -5.11 19.99 27.98
CA PHE A 723 -6.55 19.82 28.18
C PHE A 723 -6.87 18.35 28.52
N ASN A 724 -8.01 18.14 29.19
CA ASN A 724 -8.37 16.80 29.71
C ASN A 724 -7.27 16.15 30.58
N GLY A 725 -6.52 16.95 31.33
CA GLY A 725 -5.46 16.47 32.22
C GLY A 725 -4.19 15.97 31.51
N LYS A 726 -4.04 16.23 30.23
CA LYS A 726 -2.86 15.87 29.44
C LYS A 726 -2.21 17.10 28.83
N THR A 727 -0.88 17.11 28.77
CA THR A 727 -0.08 18.14 28.10
C THR A 727 0.70 17.52 26.93
N PHE A 728 0.98 18.31 25.93
CA PHE A 728 1.65 17.87 24.69
C PHE A 728 2.96 18.65 24.53
N GLN A 729 3.87 18.46 25.49
CA GLN A 729 5.09 19.28 25.60
C GLN A 729 6.07 19.05 24.48
N ASN A 730 6.23 17.81 24.00
CA ASN A 730 7.15 17.54 22.88
C ASN A 730 6.62 18.18 21.59
N LEU A 731 5.33 18.06 21.33
CA LEU A 731 4.69 18.69 20.18
C LEU A 731 4.76 20.23 20.27
N HIS A 732 4.48 20.80 21.45
CA HIS A 732 4.61 22.24 21.71
C HIS A 732 6.03 22.74 21.42
N GLN A 733 7.06 22.06 21.98
CA GLN A 733 8.45 22.46 21.78
C GLN A 733 8.93 22.25 20.34
N ALA A 734 8.52 21.16 19.69
CA ALA A 734 8.86 20.89 18.29
C ALA A 734 8.31 21.99 17.37
N LEU A 735 7.05 22.37 17.53
CA LEU A 735 6.41 23.42 16.73
C LEU A 735 7.03 24.80 16.95
N LEU A 736 7.43 25.14 18.18
CA LEU A 736 8.05 26.42 18.48
C LEU A 736 9.50 26.54 18.00
N ASN A 737 10.26 25.44 18.00
CA ASN A 737 11.71 25.53 17.82
C ASN A 737 12.22 24.93 16.50
N VAL A 738 11.47 24.01 15.90
CA VAL A 738 11.92 23.24 14.72
C VAL A 738 10.91 23.32 13.58
N ASP A 739 9.66 22.91 13.82
CA ASP A 739 8.59 22.81 12.84
C ASP A 739 9.10 22.26 11.48
N GLN A 740 9.69 21.07 11.53
CA GLN A 740 10.45 20.47 10.43
C GLN A 740 9.68 20.45 9.10
N TYR A 741 8.37 20.31 9.18
CA TYR A 741 7.48 20.24 8.01
C TYR A 741 6.64 21.52 7.83
N MET A 742 7.11 22.62 8.38
CA MET A 742 6.57 23.97 8.15
C MET A 742 5.04 24.08 8.31
N ALA A 743 4.50 23.38 9.30
CA ALA A 743 3.06 23.39 9.58
C ALA A 743 2.57 24.81 9.93
N LEU A 744 3.36 25.57 10.71
CA LEU A 744 3.01 26.94 11.10
C LEU A 744 3.13 27.93 9.94
N ALA A 745 4.05 27.69 8.99
CA ALA A 745 4.20 28.56 7.82
C ALA A 745 2.97 28.47 6.90
N ASP A 746 2.40 27.28 6.72
CA ASP A 746 1.23 27.06 5.87
C ASP A 746 -0.11 27.20 6.63
N PHE A 747 -0.11 27.35 7.96
CA PHE A 747 -1.32 27.30 8.79
C PHE A 747 -2.38 28.32 8.38
N ALA A 748 -1.99 29.57 8.15
CA ALA A 748 -2.93 30.63 7.78
C ALA A 748 -3.58 30.35 6.42
N SER A 749 -2.79 29.89 5.44
CA SER A 749 -3.27 29.47 4.12
C SER A 749 -4.22 28.27 4.21
N TYR A 750 -3.90 27.29 5.05
CA TYR A 750 -4.74 26.12 5.31
C TYR A 750 -6.08 26.52 5.97
N SER A 751 -6.05 27.37 6.99
CA SER A 751 -7.27 27.86 7.65
C SER A 751 -8.17 28.63 6.66
N HIS A 752 -7.58 29.42 5.76
CA HIS A 752 -8.34 30.10 4.70
C HIS A 752 -8.95 29.09 3.70
N ALA A 753 -8.22 28.03 3.33
CA ALA A 753 -8.73 26.96 2.47
C ALA A 753 -9.92 26.22 3.10
N GLN A 754 -9.90 25.97 4.40
CA GLN A 754 -11.02 25.40 5.15
C GLN A 754 -12.25 26.32 5.14
N GLN A 755 -12.07 27.62 5.34
CA GLN A 755 -13.16 28.60 5.23
C GLN A 755 -13.74 28.65 3.81
N LYS A 756 -12.89 28.59 2.78
CA LYS A 756 -13.32 28.50 1.38
C LYS A 756 -14.15 27.24 1.13
N ALA A 757 -13.73 26.10 1.68
CA ALA A 757 -14.46 24.83 1.58
C ALA A 757 -15.87 24.95 2.19
N GLU A 758 -15.97 25.51 3.40
CA GLU A 758 -17.26 25.75 4.07
C GLU A 758 -18.18 26.65 3.25
N GLN A 759 -17.66 27.73 2.69
CA GLN A 759 -18.43 28.65 1.86
C GLN A 759 -18.91 28.00 0.56
N LEU A 760 -18.05 27.22 -0.11
CA LEU A 760 -18.42 26.48 -1.33
C LEU A 760 -19.49 25.42 -1.03
N TYR A 761 -19.41 24.76 0.13
CA TYR A 761 -20.39 23.76 0.55
C TYR A 761 -21.79 24.32 0.77
N LYS A 762 -21.92 25.58 1.18
CA LYS A 762 -23.21 26.27 1.32
C LYS A 762 -23.97 26.36 -0.02
N ASP A 763 -23.24 26.45 -1.15
CA ASP A 763 -23.81 26.32 -2.50
C ASP A 763 -23.78 24.85 -2.97
N GLN A 764 -24.79 24.11 -2.62
CA GLN A 764 -24.91 22.68 -2.94
C GLN A 764 -24.95 22.40 -4.46
N THR A 765 -25.43 23.34 -5.29
CA THR A 765 -25.38 23.20 -6.75
C THR A 765 -23.93 23.23 -7.24
N LYS A 766 -23.16 24.22 -6.80
CA LYS A 766 -21.73 24.33 -7.13
C LYS A 766 -20.95 23.14 -6.57
N TRP A 767 -21.19 22.75 -5.32
CA TRP A 767 -20.51 21.65 -4.67
C TRP A 767 -20.71 20.31 -5.40
N ASN A 768 -21.95 19.98 -5.77
CA ASN A 768 -22.26 18.75 -6.50
C ASN A 768 -21.72 18.77 -7.94
N SER A 769 -21.65 19.93 -8.59
CA SER A 769 -20.98 20.08 -9.87
C SER A 769 -19.47 19.78 -9.74
N MET A 770 -18.79 20.34 -8.74
CA MET A 770 -17.38 20.05 -8.45
C MET A 770 -17.17 18.55 -8.17
N SER A 771 -18.06 17.93 -7.39
CA SER A 771 -18.05 16.50 -7.08
C SER A 771 -18.12 15.65 -8.35
N LEU A 772 -19.05 15.97 -9.25
CA LEU A 772 -19.19 15.26 -10.52
C LEU A 772 -17.96 15.40 -11.42
N VAL A 773 -17.37 16.61 -11.49
CA VAL A 773 -16.15 16.84 -12.26
C VAL A 773 -15.00 15.96 -11.73
N ASN A 774 -14.84 15.88 -10.40
CA ASN A 774 -13.82 15.01 -9.79
C ASN A 774 -14.03 13.55 -10.18
N THR A 775 -15.25 13.01 -10.05
CA THR A 775 -15.55 11.62 -10.46
C THR A 775 -15.30 11.42 -11.95
N ALA A 776 -15.73 12.36 -12.80
CA ALA A 776 -15.58 12.26 -14.25
C ALA A 776 -14.11 12.22 -14.69
N LYS A 777 -13.24 12.97 -14.01
CA LYS A 777 -11.81 13.07 -14.35
C LYS A 777 -10.93 12.02 -13.65
N ALA A 778 -11.48 11.21 -12.74
CA ALA A 778 -10.71 10.23 -11.97
C ALA A 778 -10.21 9.03 -12.79
N GLY A 779 -10.72 8.81 -14.00
CA GLY A 779 -10.35 7.67 -14.84
C GLY A 779 -8.85 7.55 -15.16
N ILE A 780 -8.13 8.67 -15.20
CA ILE A 780 -6.67 8.70 -15.41
C ILE A 780 -5.89 8.02 -14.27
N PHE A 781 -6.48 7.89 -13.09
CA PHE A 781 -5.90 7.25 -11.92
C PHE A 781 -6.32 5.78 -11.75
N ALA A 782 -6.85 5.15 -12.79
CA ALA A 782 -7.10 3.71 -12.74
C ALA A 782 -5.80 2.91 -12.72
N ALA A 783 -5.73 1.86 -11.89
CA ALA A 783 -4.62 0.93 -11.87
C ALA A 783 -4.40 0.27 -13.25
N ASP A 784 -5.47 0.05 -13.99
CA ASP A 784 -5.43 -0.51 -15.35
C ASP A 784 -4.61 0.37 -16.32
N ARG A 785 -4.67 1.70 -16.19
CA ARG A 785 -3.81 2.63 -16.95
C ARG A 785 -2.35 2.46 -16.51
N ALA A 786 -2.08 2.46 -15.18
CA ALA A 786 -0.73 2.29 -14.67
C ALA A 786 -0.10 0.97 -15.14
N ILE A 787 -0.85 -0.14 -15.12
CA ILE A 787 -0.39 -1.44 -15.61
C ILE A 787 -0.03 -1.38 -17.11
N ARG A 788 -0.83 -0.71 -17.95
CA ARG A 788 -0.49 -0.52 -19.37
C ARG A 788 0.80 0.30 -19.55
N ASP A 789 0.99 1.32 -18.73
CA ASP A 789 2.20 2.14 -18.78
C ASP A 789 3.44 1.31 -18.39
N TYR A 790 3.37 0.52 -17.30
CA TYR A 790 4.43 -0.42 -16.93
C TYR A 790 4.69 -1.46 -18.03
N ALA A 791 3.64 -2.07 -18.59
CA ALA A 791 3.78 -3.09 -19.63
C ALA A 791 4.45 -2.56 -20.88
N ASN A 792 4.11 -1.33 -21.29
CA ASN A 792 4.63 -0.73 -22.52
C ASN A 792 6.03 -0.11 -22.36
N THR A 793 6.37 0.39 -21.17
CA THR A 793 7.59 1.22 -21.01
C THR A 793 8.68 0.59 -20.15
N ILE A 794 8.33 -0.36 -19.28
CA ILE A 794 9.25 -0.97 -18.32
C ILE A 794 9.33 -2.49 -18.52
N TRP A 795 8.21 -3.21 -18.41
CA TRP A 795 8.21 -4.67 -18.50
C TRP A 795 8.32 -5.17 -19.93
N LEU A 796 7.91 -4.38 -20.90
CA LEU A 796 7.85 -4.76 -22.33
C LEU A 796 7.10 -6.09 -22.50
N ALA A 797 5.93 -6.18 -21.88
CA ALA A 797 5.09 -7.36 -21.81
C ALA A 797 3.79 -7.18 -22.62
N LYS A 798 3.24 -8.31 -23.11
CA LYS A 798 1.95 -8.34 -23.80
C LYS A 798 0.98 -9.21 -22.98
N PRO A 799 -0.33 -8.93 -23.00
CA PRO A 799 -1.32 -9.79 -22.38
C PRO A 799 -1.49 -11.10 -23.15
N VAL A 800 -2.02 -12.13 -22.48
CA VAL A 800 -2.46 -13.38 -23.11
C VAL A 800 -3.64 -13.08 -24.04
N GLU A 801 -3.53 -13.45 -25.30
CA GLU A 801 -4.60 -13.30 -26.28
C GLU A 801 -5.70 -14.34 -26.02
N THR A 802 -6.95 -13.90 -25.91
CA THR A 802 -8.08 -14.81 -25.78
C THR A 802 -8.56 -15.33 -27.14
N LYS A 803 -9.17 -16.53 -27.17
CA LYS A 803 -9.70 -17.12 -28.41
C LYS A 803 -10.73 -16.25 -29.14
N ALA A 804 -11.37 -15.32 -28.44
CA ALA A 804 -12.31 -14.36 -29.03
C ALA A 804 -11.58 -13.21 -29.75
N GLU A 805 -10.42 -12.81 -29.28
CA GLU A 805 -9.58 -11.76 -29.86
C GLU A 805 -8.82 -12.29 -31.09
N THR A 806 -8.38 -13.56 -31.07
CA THR A 806 -7.71 -14.22 -32.20
C THR A 806 -8.61 -14.40 -33.43
N LYS A 807 -9.95 -14.45 -33.22
CA LYS A 807 -10.93 -14.56 -34.35
C LYS A 807 -11.29 -13.20 -34.97
N LYS A 808 -10.88 -12.08 -34.38
CA LYS A 808 -11.14 -10.72 -34.91
C LYS A 808 -9.93 -10.13 -35.68
N LYS A 809 -8.76 -10.75 -35.60
CA LYS A 809 -7.60 -10.51 -36.47
C LYS A 809 -7.60 -11.48 -37.63
#